data_2a900e534d06ba68c6ccc29d223881f2
#
_entry.id   2a900e534d06ba68c6ccc29d223881f2
#
_cell.length_a   1.000
_cell.length_b   1.000
_cell.length_c   1.000
_cell.angle_alpha   90.00
_cell.angle_beta   90.00
_cell.angle_gamma   90.00
#
_symmetry.space_group_name_H-M   'P 1'
#
loop_
_entity.id
_entity.type
_entity.pdbx_description
1 polymer ?
#
loop_
_entity_poly.entity_id
_entity_poly.type
_entity_poly.pdbx_seq_one_letter_code
_entity_poly.pdbx_strand_id
1 'polypeptide(L)'
;MLMQRVELPPFETGAQLFARQAHIYIPKERLTVSQWAERFMPRYDPLALPYLAEIMDALGDPETPEVGDMGPAQAGKSMVGEAWMGWTVDRSAVPFLMVQPDKAAAEAFVKLRINELVRSVPVLRNALLPDSSADNMHLKLFRGCYVGAAWPVKSQLRQRPYCNTWADDFDAMPEDIEGEGGLLGLLRGRQTTFEGRETTLVSSSPAVEGGGIEAFVEGGTDERLHPRCPSCGERWEIDIRRDLKFTKGTPDEAAASAHVVCGANGCILDPDARFEVLRSLADLPNRGFIAKNNSASKYRRTFRRDGLMGFTSWEKLAREQREAEIAWEERQDESLLRTFWNVKGGKNYRSQLSGERPIDAKDLAKRREPGWRMGTVPRGPKVLLAQVDVQHDRFEVAILGYAAGRETWLVDRFAITVLDDGITGVQPFVHKEHWKALLPLFDRKIPLVEGAQVNVDRGEVIEPGRTVGHAPILGVAVDTGGSDKQGDQATEGAKFFFAAAVALGVHERRITLLKGGSKVTAALMPPGQFADQKIKGGAKRRSARLWIPNVHKIKNIIDARLRRTVPGPGYIHLPGDLSPDYVEEIAAEELVDGKWKKRRTRNETWDHLVYGEATMLRPGYAQSHVHMRWVWRGFSVIWPKAAGEPEPEPAELGAEVPEPNTQDAPPPPAPSRRRRKASVRRSKGWMGRLN
;
A
#
# COMPACT_ATOMS: atom_id res chain seq x y z
N MET A 1 -31.11 33.38 -62.33
CA MET A 1 -30.84 32.24 -61.47
C MET A 1 -29.88 31.31 -62.22
N LEU A 2 -28.56 31.49 -62.05
CA LEU A 2 -27.54 30.72 -62.76
C LEU A 2 -27.38 29.38 -62.03
N MET A 3 -27.82 28.30 -62.70
CA MET A 3 -27.54 26.94 -62.22
C MET A 3 -26.02 26.71 -62.31
N GLN A 4 -25.34 26.64 -61.14
CA GLN A 4 -23.97 26.15 -61.06
C GLN A 4 -23.96 24.69 -61.51
N ARG A 5 -23.25 24.39 -62.60
CA ARG A 5 -22.95 23.00 -63.00
C ARG A 5 -22.13 22.35 -61.86
N VAL A 6 -22.74 21.38 -61.21
CA VAL A 6 -21.99 20.47 -60.31
C VAL A 6 -21.18 19.53 -61.21
N GLU A 7 -19.88 19.74 -61.27
CA GLU A 7 -18.97 18.76 -61.90
C GLU A 7 -18.91 17.54 -60.98
N LEU A 8 -19.49 16.45 -61.42
CA LEU A 8 -19.38 15.17 -60.76
C LEU A 8 -17.93 14.65 -60.95
N PRO A 9 -17.30 14.09 -59.89
CA PRO A 9 -16.00 13.50 -60.03
C PRO A 9 -16.04 12.36 -61.06
N PRO A 10 -14.93 12.10 -61.81
CA PRO A 10 -14.93 11.08 -62.85
C PRO A 10 -15.31 9.72 -62.25
N PHE A 11 -16.15 8.97 -62.94
CA PHE A 11 -16.57 7.64 -62.52
C PHE A 11 -15.34 6.69 -62.53
N GLU A 12 -15.01 6.14 -61.36
CA GLU A 12 -14.01 5.07 -61.24
C GLU A 12 -14.58 3.77 -61.88
N THR A 13 -13.82 3.11 -62.69
CA THR A 13 -14.16 1.77 -63.17
C THR A 13 -14.11 0.76 -62.02
N GLY A 14 -14.86 -0.32 -62.06
CA GLY A 14 -14.84 -1.38 -61.05
C GLY A 14 -13.41 -1.91 -60.79
N ALA A 15 -12.57 -1.96 -61.84
CA ALA A 15 -11.17 -2.34 -61.71
C ALA A 15 -10.33 -1.31 -60.91
N GLN A 16 -10.57 -0.03 -61.14
CA GLN A 16 -9.92 1.06 -60.35
C GLN A 16 -10.36 1.05 -58.92
N LEU A 17 -11.66 0.88 -58.63
CA LEU A 17 -12.22 0.74 -57.31
C LEU A 17 -11.63 -0.46 -56.58
N PHE A 18 -11.57 -1.61 -57.29
CA PHE A 18 -10.98 -2.83 -56.71
C PHE A 18 -9.48 -2.65 -56.43
N ALA A 19 -8.72 -2.08 -57.36
CA ALA A 19 -7.31 -1.83 -57.19
C ALA A 19 -7.04 -0.88 -55.98
N ARG A 20 -7.88 0.14 -55.86
CA ARG A 20 -7.83 1.07 -54.69
C ARG A 20 -8.15 0.39 -53.36
N GLN A 21 -9.07 -0.59 -53.38
CA GLN A 21 -9.50 -1.32 -52.19
C GLN A 21 -8.77 -2.66 -51.99
N ALA A 22 -7.94 -3.07 -52.93
CA ALA A 22 -7.24 -4.38 -52.89
C ALA A 22 -6.42 -4.58 -51.61
N HIS A 23 -5.88 -3.49 -51.03
CA HIS A 23 -5.15 -3.54 -49.76
C HIS A 23 -6.01 -4.03 -48.60
N ILE A 24 -7.34 -3.92 -48.65
CA ILE A 24 -8.27 -4.43 -47.63
C ILE A 24 -8.29 -5.95 -47.59
N TYR A 25 -8.04 -6.58 -48.75
CA TYR A 25 -8.06 -8.04 -48.93
C TYR A 25 -6.70 -8.70 -48.78
N ILE A 26 -5.62 -7.90 -48.65
CA ILE A 26 -4.29 -8.45 -48.38
C ILE A 26 -4.23 -8.82 -46.91
N PRO A 27 -4.00 -10.10 -46.55
CA PRO A 27 -3.83 -10.47 -45.15
C PRO A 27 -2.68 -9.68 -44.53
N LYS A 28 -2.92 -9.13 -43.36
CA LYS A 28 -1.86 -8.46 -42.59
C LYS A 28 -0.75 -9.47 -42.30
N GLU A 29 0.50 -9.03 -42.41
CA GLU A 29 1.67 -9.81 -42.04
C GLU A 29 1.50 -10.38 -40.64
N ARG A 30 1.83 -11.64 -40.42
CA ARG A 30 1.80 -12.26 -39.10
C ARG A 30 3.04 -11.80 -38.32
N LEU A 31 2.85 -10.90 -37.35
CA LEU A 31 3.87 -10.44 -36.46
C LEU A 31 3.60 -10.99 -35.05
N THR A 32 4.63 -11.45 -34.36
CA THR A 32 4.55 -11.72 -32.94
C THR A 32 4.38 -10.39 -32.19
N VAL A 33 4.07 -10.43 -30.89
CA VAL A 33 3.89 -9.20 -30.09
C VAL A 33 5.20 -8.41 -30.02
N SER A 34 6.34 -9.08 -29.86
CA SER A 34 7.66 -8.44 -29.85
C SER A 34 8.03 -7.80 -31.17
N GLN A 35 7.81 -8.50 -32.30
CA GLN A 35 8.04 -7.98 -33.65
C GLN A 35 7.13 -6.77 -33.96
N TRP A 36 5.89 -6.81 -33.48
CA TRP A 36 4.98 -5.68 -33.59
C TRP A 36 5.49 -4.47 -32.79
N ALA A 37 5.95 -4.71 -31.55
CA ALA A 37 6.52 -3.67 -30.69
C ALA A 37 7.77 -3.05 -31.34
N GLU A 38 8.69 -3.85 -31.82
CA GLU A 38 9.91 -3.39 -32.53
C GLU A 38 9.60 -2.51 -33.74
N ARG A 39 8.57 -2.91 -34.50
CA ARG A 39 8.19 -2.19 -35.73
C ARG A 39 7.42 -0.90 -35.49
N PHE A 40 6.57 -0.84 -34.47
CA PHE A 40 5.60 0.24 -34.31
C PHE A 40 5.73 1.06 -33.05
N MET A 41 6.43 0.58 -32.00
CA MET A 41 6.61 1.32 -30.76
C MET A 41 7.98 2.03 -30.70
N PRO A 42 8.04 3.36 -30.89
CA PRO A 42 9.32 4.08 -30.95
C PRO A 42 10.13 3.98 -29.64
N ARG A 43 9.47 3.67 -28.53
CA ARG A 43 10.12 3.56 -27.20
C ARG A 43 10.64 2.14 -26.89
N TYR A 44 10.32 1.15 -27.70
CA TYR A 44 10.81 -0.19 -27.51
C TYR A 44 12.14 -0.40 -28.23
N ASP A 45 13.16 -0.73 -27.45
CA ASP A 45 14.47 -1.15 -27.96
C ASP A 45 14.70 -2.62 -27.57
N PRO A 46 14.71 -3.54 -28.52
CA PRO A 46 14.88 -4.98 -28.25
C PRO A 46 16.27 -5.32 -27.69
N LEU A 47 17.26 -4.43 -27.83
CA LEU A 47 18.62 -4.64 -27.29
C LEU A 47 18.78 -4.08 -25.87
N ALA A 48 17.93 -3.14 -25.46
CA ALA A 48 17.98 -2.58 -24.12
C ALA A 48 17.53 -3.57 -23.04
N LEU A 49 16.45 -4.31 -23.32
CA LEU A 49 15.91 -5.35 -22.43
C LEU A 49 15.44 -6.56 -23.28
N PRO A 50 16.39 -7.40 -23.79
CA PRO A 50 16.09 -8.46 -24.75
C PRO A 50 15.07 -9.49 -24.25
N TYR A 51 15.02 -9.74 -22.95
CA TYR A 51 14.11 -10.70 -22.34
C TYR A 51 12.62 -10.30 -22.45
N LEU A 52 12.29 -9.03 -22.70
CA LEU A 52 10.90 -8.61 -22.85
C LEU A 52 10.23 -9.27 -24.07
N ALA A 53 11.00 -9.57 -25.12
CA ALA A 53 10.48 -10.21 -26.32
C ALA A 53 9.82 -11.55 -26.03
N GLU A 54 10.42 -12.39 -25.17
CA GLU A 54 9.86 -13.70 -24.81
C GLU A 54 8.54 -13.58 -24.05
N ILE A 55 8.45 -12.60 -23.11
CA ILE A 55 7.23 -12.36 -22.34
C ILE A 55 6.13 -11.83 -23.28
N MET A 56 6.47 -10.92 -24.19
CA MET A 56 5.55 -10.40 -25.20
C MET A 56 5.02 -11.51 -26.11
N ASP A 57 5.91 -12.38 -26.57
CA ASP A 57 5.53 -13.43 -27.53
C ASP A 57 4.70 -14.54 -26.87
N ALA A 58 4.91 -14.81 -25.57
CA ALA A 58 4.05 -15.68 -24.78
C ALA A 58 2.59 -15.18 -24.71
N LEU A 59 2.36 -13.86 -24.74
CA LEU A 59 1.02 -13.25 -24.76
C LEU A 59 0.29 -13.39 -26.11
N GLY A 60 1.03 -13.66 -27.17
CA GLY A 60 0.50 -13.93 -28.51
C GLY A 60 0.32 -15.42 -28.81
N ASP A 61 0.74 -16.31 -27.91
CA ASP A 61 0.64 -17.76 -28.09
C ASP A 61 -0.73 -18.27 -27.60
N PRO A 62 -1.56 -18.83 -28.48
CA PRO A 62 -2.87 -19.36 -28.14
C PRO A 62 -2.83 -20.54 -27.14
N GLU A 63 -1.68 -21.22 -26.99
CA GLU A 63 -1.51 -22.30 -26.02
C GLU A 63 -1.18 -21.79 -24.63
N THR A 64 -1.01 -20.47 -24.46
CA THR A 64 -0.63 -19.81 -23.19
C THR A 64 -1.70 -18.80 -22.74
N PRO A 65 -2.85 -19.25 -22.21
CA PRO A 65 -3.92 -18.36 -21.76
C PRO A 65 -3.56 -17.47 -20.56
N GLU A 66 -2.58 -17.85 -19.74
CA GLU A 66 -2.17 -17.09 -18.58
C GLU A 66 -0.66 -16.80 -18.59
N VAL A 67 -0.31 -15.52 -18.49
CA VAL A 67 1.07 -15.05 -18.41
C VAL A 67 1.29 -14.28 -17.13
N GLY A 68 2.32 -14.67 -16.35
CA GLY A 68 2.77 -13.97 -15.15
C GLY A 68 4.08 -13.23 -15.39
N ASP A 69 4.16 -11.97 -15.02
CA ASP A 69 5.36 -11.14 -15.17
C ASP A 69 5.73 -10.46 -13.87
N MET A 70 6.63 -11.09 -13.09
CA MET A 70 7.12 -10.60 -11.82
C MET A 70 8.53 -10.03 -11.96
N GLY A 71 8.76 -8.84 -11.43
CA GLY A 71 10.09 -8.25 -11.47
C GLY A 71 10.19 -6.87 -10.82
N PRO A 72 11.40 -6.28 -10.81
CA PRO A 72 11.62 -4.98 -10.18
C PRO A 72 10.80 -3.88 -10.84
N ALA A 73 10.63 -2.77 -10.13
CA ALA A 73 10.00 -1.58 -10.70
C ALA A 73 10.86 -1.02 -11.85
N GLN A 74 10.21 -0.38 -12.82
CA GLN A 74 10.83 0.22 -13.99
C GLN A 74 11.68 -0.75 -14.84
N ALA A 75 11.37 -2.05 -14.84
CA ALA A 75 12.03 -3.04 -15.68
C ALA A 75 11.22 -3.41 -16.95
N GLY A 76 10.28 -2.55 -17.38
CA GLY A 76 9.53 -2.73 -18.62
C GLY A 76 8.24 -3.55 -18.50
N LYS A 77 7.72 -3.83 -17.29
CA LYS A 77 6.44 -4.57 -17.12
C LYS A 77 5.28 -3.94 -17.88
N SER A 78 5.04 -2.65 -17.67
CA SER A 78 3.95 -1.95 -18.34
C SER A 78 4.18 -1.82 -19.86
N MET A 79 5.45 -1.83 -20.33
CA MET A 79 5.76 -1.85 -21.78
C MET A 79 5.30 -3.14 -22.43
N VAL A 80 5.42 -4.28 -21.75
CA VAL A 80 4.89 -5.58 -22.22
C VAL A 80 3.38 -5.50 -22.41
N GLY A 81 2.65 -5.00 -21.41
CA GLY A 81 1.19 -4.83 -21.49
C GLY A 81 0.74 -3.84 -22.59
N GLU A 82 1.47 -2.71 -22.74
CA GLU A 82 1.23 -1.73 -23.80
C GLU A 82 1.46 -2.32 -25.20
N ALA A 83 2.54 -3.07 -25.38
CA ALA A 83 2.84 -3.74 -26.65
C ALA A 83 1.77 -4.78 -27.01
N TRP A 84 1.38 -5.58 -26.03
CA TRP A 84 0.32 -6.58 -26.22
C TRP A 84 -1.04 -5.95 -26.51
N MET A 85 -1.40 -4.88 -25.79
CA MET A 85 -2.63 -4.13 -26.09
C MET A 85 -2.61 -3.57 -27.53
N GLY A 86 -1.49 -2.95 -27.94
CA GLY A 86 -1.36 -2.40 -29.27
C GLY A 86 -1.44 -3.47 -30.37
N TRP A 87 -0.75 -4.60 -30.16
CA TRP A 87 -0.81 -5.75 -31.04
C TRP A 87 -2.23 -6.34 -31.11
N THR A 88 -2.91 -6.45 -29.96
CA THR A 88 -4.29 -6.95 -29.90
C THR A 88 -5.23 -6.08 -30.74
N VAL A 89 -5.15 -4.75 -30.62
CA VAL A 89 -5.97 -3.82 -31.42
C VAL A 89 -5.69 -3.94 -32.91
N ASP A 90 -4.42 -4.03 -33.31
CA ASP A 90 -4.04 -4.03 -34.71
C ASP A 90 -4.17 -5.41 -35.39
N ARG A 91 -3.85 -6.51 -34.71
CA ARG A 91 -3.71 -7.85 -35.31
C ARG A 91 -4.84 -8.80 -34.95
N SER A 92 -5.34 -8.73 -33.70
CA SER A 92 -6.35 -9.66 -33.20
C SER A 92 -7.76 -9.07 -33.21
N ALA A 93 -7.86 -7.75 -33.03
CA ALA A 93 -9.10 -6.97 -32.98
C ALA A 93 -10.16 -7.56 -32.02
N VAL A 94 -9.71 -7.97 -30.82
CA VAL A 94 -10.58 -8.51 -29.76
C VAL A 94 -10.69 -7.53 -28.59
N PRO A 95 -11.77 -7.59 -27.78
CA PRO A 95 -11.93 -6.75 -26.60
C PRO A 95 -10.81 -6.94 -25.57
N PHE A 96 -10.26 -5.84 -25.09
CA PHE A 96 -9.15 -5.79 -24.15
C PHE A 96 -9.53 -5.01 -22.88
N LEU A 97 -9.23 -5.54 -21.69
CA LEU A 97 -9.41 -4.87 -20.41
C LEU A 97 -8.08 -4.71 -19.68
N MET A 98 -7.76 -3.50 -19.29
CA MET A 98 -6.68 -3.19 -18.37
C MET A 98 -7.27 -2.86 -17.00
N VAL A 99 -6.73 -3.46 -15.94
CA VAL A 99 -7.11 -3.19 -14.54
C VAL A 99 -5.91 -2.64 -13.80
N GLN A 100 -6.08 -1.47 -13.18
CA GLN A 100 -5.10 -0.79 -12.34
C GLN A 100 -5.53 -0.84 -10.87
N PRO A 101 -4.64 -0.63 -9.88
CA PRO A 101 -4.98 -0.77 -8.46
C PRO A 101 -6.15 0.07 -7.97
N ASP A 102 -6.28 1.28 -8.48
CA ASP A 102 -7.36 2.21 -8.14
C ASP A 102 -7.76 3.10 -9.31
N LYS A 103 -8.82 3.88 -9.11
CA LYS A 103 -9.36 4.78 -10.14
C LYS A 103 -8.35 5.83 -10.59
N ALA A 104 -7.61 6.43 -9.66
CA ALA A 104 -6.65 7.50 -9.98
C ALA A 104 -5.48 6.94 -10.80
N ALA A 105 -4.99 5.75 -10.44
CA ALA A 105 -3.97 5.02 -11.19
C ALA A 105 -4.46 4.68 -12.61
N ALA A 106 -5.70 4.18 -12.77
CA ALA A 106 -6.28 3.87 -14.07
C ALA A 106 -6.38 5.11 -14.99
N GLU A 107 -6.91 6.22 -14.46
CA GLU A 107 -7.02 7.48 -15.21
C GLU A 107 -5.65 8.06 -15.58
N ALA A 108 -4.68 8.05 -14.64
CA ALA A 108 -3.32 8.49 -14.88
C ALA A 108 -2.63 7.64 -15.95
N PHE A 109 -2.76 6.32 -15.88
CA PHE A 109 -2.18 5.39 -16.85
C PHE A 109 -2.74 5.62 -18.25
N VAL A 110 -4.05 5.74 -18.39
CA VAL A 110 -4.67 6.04 -19.69
C VAL A 110 -4.18 7.37 -20.22
N LYS A 111 -4.15 8.41 -19.39
CA LYS A 111 -3.74 9.76 -19.80
C LYS A 111 -2.28 9.83 -20.25
N LEU A 112 -1.37 9.21 -19.48
CA LEU A 112 0.06 9.37 -19.66
C LEU A 112 0.70 8.30 -20.56
N ARG A 113 0.07 7.11 -20.65
CA ARG A 113 0.66 5.96 -21.35
C ARG A 113 -0.17 5.55 -22.58
N ILE A 114 -1.46 5.23 -22.39
CA ILE A 114 -2.29 4.71 -23.48
C ILE A 114 -2.56 5.79 -24.53
N ASN A 115 -2.89 7.02 -24.11
CA ASN A 115 -3.10 8.12 -25.05
C ASN A 115 -1.82 8.45 -25.85
N GLU A 116 -0.66 8.35 -25.20
CA GLU A 116 0.62 8.55 -25.87
C GLU A 116 0.92 7.44 -26.88
N LEU A 117 0.67 6.18 -26.49
CA LEU A 117 0.84 5.05 -27.38
C LEU A 117 -0.07 5.18 -28.63
N VAL A 118 -1.35 5.45 -28.44
CA VAL A 118 -2.30 5.63 -29.55
C VAL A 118 -1.89 6.80 -30.45
N ARG A 119 -1.38 7.90 -29.89
CA ARG A 119 -0.95 9.06 -30.65
C ARG A 119 0.34 8.82 -31.43
N SER A 120 1.32 8.14 -30.82
CA SER A 120 2.65 7.92 -31.41
C SER A 120 2.66 6.77 -32.42
N VAL A 121 1.72 5.81 -32.35
CA VAL A 121 1.64 4.63 -33.23
C VAL A 121 0.57 4.83 -34.31
N PRO A 122 0.95 5.07 -35.58
CA PRO A 122 0.02 5.42 -36.64
C PRO A 122 -1.09 4.36 -36.87
N VAL A 123 -0.78 3.08 -36.75
CA VAL A 123 -1.78 2.01 -36.93
C VAL A 123 -2.87 2.04 -35.86
N LEU A 124 -2.55 2.40 -34.64
CA LEU A 124 -3.52 2.53 -33.55
C LEU A 124 -4.35 3.81 -33.70
N ARG A 125 -3.69 4.93 -34.04
CA ARG A 125 -4.36 6.21 -34.26
C ARG A 125 -5.39 6.09 -35.39
N ASN A 126 -5.06 5.40 -36.48
CA ASN A 126 -5.97 5.21 -37.60
C ASN A 126 -7.09 4.20 -37.31
N ALA A 127 -6.89 3.30 -36.37
CA ALA A 127 -7.90 2.34 -35.91
C ALA A 127 -8.90 2.96 -34.91
N LEU A 128 -8.52 4.01 -34.18
CA LEU A 128 -9.40 4.69 -33.22
C LEU A 128 -10.59 5.32 -33.99
N LEU A 129 -11.80 5.11 -33.47
CA LEU A 129 -12.99 5.71 -34.09
C LEU A 129 -13.02 7.23 -33.88
N PRO A 130 -13.44 8.00 -34.91
CA PRO A 130 -13.37 9.47 -34.89
C PRO A 130 -14.44 10.14 -33.99
N ASP A 131 -15.34 9.38 -33.39
CA ASP A 131 -16.37 9.90 -32.51
C ASP A 131 -15.81 10.36 -31.18
N SER A 132 -16.18 11.54 -30.70
CA SER A 132 -15.77 12.08 -29.41
C SER A 132 -16.21 11.23 -28.21
N SER A 133 -17.24 10.40 -28.35
CA SER A 133 -17.67 9.42 -27.36
C SER A 133 -16.81 8.15 -27.35
N ALA A 134 -16.07 7.90 -28.44
CA ALA A 134 -15.25 6.71 -28.63
C ALA A 134 -13.90 6.78 -27.92
N ASP A 135 -13.47 7.96 -27.46
CA ASP A 135 -12.18 8.18 -26.79
C ASP A 135 -12.38 8.87 -25.45
N ASN A 136 -12.53 8.08 -24.39
CA ASN A 136 -12.61 8.60 -23.03
C ASN A 136 -11.63 7.90 -22.08
N MET A 137 -11.60 8.33 -20.80
CA MET A 137 -10.64 7.81 -19.80
C MET A 137 -10.86 6.35 -19.41
N HIS A 138 -12.02 5.76 -19.69
CA HIS A 138 -12.38 4.41 -19.26
C HIS A 138 -12.64 3.46 -20.43
N LEU A 139 -12.81 4.00 -21.62
CA LEU A 139 -13.13 3.21 -22.80
C LEU A 139 -12.61 3.87 -24.07
N LYS A 140 -11.93 3.10 -24.91
CA LYS A 140 -11.53 3.49 -26.26
C LYS A 140 -12.12 2.52 -27.27
N LEU A 141 -12.80 3.04 -28.27
CA LEU A 141 -13.41 2.25 -29.33
C LEU A 141 -12.53 2.29 -30.57
N PHE A 142 -12.09 1.12 -30.99
CA PHE A 142 -11.32 0.93 -32.21
C PHE A 142 -12.16 0.21 -33.26
N ARG A 143 -11.71 0.22 -34.51
CA ARG A 143 -12.34 -0.58 -35.57
C ARG A 143 -12.18 -2.07 -35.26
N GLY A 144 -13.30 -2.72 -34.93
CA GLY A 144 -13.37 -4.15 -34.65
C GLY A 144 -13.22 -4.55 -33.18
N CYS A 145 -12.79 -3.65 -32.27
CA CYS A 145 -12.66 -3.97 -30.86
C CYS A 145 -12.77 -2.74 -29.95
N TYR A 146 -12.68 -2.96 -28.66
CA TYR A 146 -12.60 -1.89 -27.65
C TYR A 146 -11.59 -2.23 -26.58
N VAL A 147 -11.02 -1.16 -25.97
CA VAL A 147 -10.09 -1.24 -24.85
C VAL A 147 -10.72 -0.55 -23.66
N GLY A 148 -10.93 -1.30 -22.59
CA GLY A 148 -11.43 -0.81 -21.31
C GLY A 148 -10.29 -0.56 -20.31
N ALA A 149 -10.44 0.48 -19.46
CA ALA A 149 -9.62 0.72 -18.29
C ALA A 149 -10.50 0.68 -17.04
N ALA A 150 -10.15 -0.17 -16.08
CA ALA A 150 -10.92 -0.42 -14.87
C ALA A 150 -10.04 -0.44 -13.62
N TRP A 151 -10.69 -0.55 -12.46
CA TRP A 151 -10.06 -0.77 -11.16
C TRP A 151 -10.88 -1.80 -10.37
N PRO A 152 -10.34 -2.40 -9.27
CA PRO A 152 -10.95 -3.53 -8.60
C PRO A 152 -12.19 -3.16 -7.78
N VAL A 153 -13.28 -2.84 -8.45
CA VAL A 153 -14.62 -2.66 -7.86
C VAL A 153 -15.65 -3.44 -8.66
N LYS A 154 -16.64 -3.98 -7.99
CA LYS A 154 -17.69 -4.83 -8.56
C LYS A 154 -18.37 -4.22 -9.79
N SER A 155 -18.70 -2.92 -9.75
CA SER A 155 -19.38 -2.21 -10.82
C SER A 155 -18.55 -2.13 -12.11
N GLN A 156 -17.22 -2.11 -12.03
CA GLN A 156 -16.34 -2.02 -13.19
C GLN A 156 -16.09 -3.39 -13.82
N LEU A 157 -16.03 -4.45 -13.02
CA LEU A 157 -15.66 -5.78 -13.47
C LEU A 157 -16.83 -6.63 -13.98
N ARG A 158 -18.08 -6.15 -13.89
CA ARG A 158 -19.29 -6.91 -14.29
C ARG A 158 -19.92 -6.49 -15.63
N GLN A 159 -19.46 -5.41 -16.25
CA GLN A 159 -20.26 -4.75 -17.28
C GLN A 159 -20.16 -5.37 -18.69
N ARG A 160 -18.99 -5.90 -19.08
CA ARG A 160 -18.71 -6.28 -20.47
C ARG A 160 -17.90 -7.56 -20.58
N PRO A 161 -18.03 -8.33 -21.69
CA PRO A 161 -17.12 -9.43 -21.98
C PRO A 161 -15.79 -8.89 -22.52
N TYR A 162 -14.70 -9.57 -22.17
CA TYR A 162 -13.36 -9.25 -22.63
C TYR A 162 -12.65 -10.55 -23.05
N CYS A 163 -11.89 -10.51 -24.13
CA CYS A 163 -11.05 -11.61 -24.55
C CYS A 163 -9.70 -11.56 -23.81
N ASN A 164 -9.04 -10.41 -23.87
CA ASN A 164 -7.74 -10.18 -23.27
C ASN A 164 -7.87 -9.32 -22.00
N THR A 165 -7.23 -9.72 -20.91
CA THR A 165 -7.26 -9.00 -19.65
C THR A 165 -5.85 -8.82 -19.08
N TRP A 166 -5.56 -7.63 -18.57
CA TRP A 166 -4.29 -7.28 -17.97
C TRP A 166 -4.48 -6.69 -16.57
N ALA A 167 -4.00 -7.38 -15.53
CA ALA A 167 -3.92 -6.89 -14.16
C ALA A 167 -2.51 -6.35 -13.90
N ASP A 168 -2.36 -5.02 -13.89
CA ASP A 168 -1.08 -4.33 -13.67
C ASP A 168 -0.95 -3.89 -12.20
N ASP A 169 0.25 -3.99 -11.63
CA ASP A 169 0.51 -3.79 -10.20
C ASP A 169 -0.40 -4.65 -9.29
N PHE A 170 -0.50 -5.94 -9.62
CA PHE A 170 -1.42 -6.89 -9.01
C PHE A 170 -1.32 -6.97 -7.49
N ASP A 171 -0.11 -6.89 -6.91
CA ASP A 171 0.09 -6.94 -5.44
C ASP A 171 -0.44 -5.70 -4.71
N ALA A 172 -0.71 -4.61 -5.42
CA ALA A 172 -1.37 -3.43 -4.87
C ALA A 172 -2.90 -3.52 -4.87
N MET A 173 -3.47 -4.57 -5.48
CA MET A 173 -4.91 -4.77 -5.57
C MET A 173 -5.46 -5.52 -4.35
N PRO A 174 -6.75 -5.33 -3.99
CA PRO A 174 -7.38 -6.08 -2.91
C PRO A 174 -7.52 -7.57 -3.27
N GLU A 175 -7.29 -8.45 -2.30
CA GLU A 175 -7.45 -9.91 -2.46
C GLU A 175 -8.91 -10.32 -2.68
N ASP A 176 -9.85 -9.60 -2.07
CA ASP A 176 -11.30 -9.80 -2.25
C ASP A 176 -11.98 -8.53 -2.72
N ILE A 177 -12.77 -8.62 -3.77
CA ILE A 177 -13.46 -7.49 -4.37
C ILE A 177 -14.91 -7.46 -3.89
N GLU A 178 -15.16 -6.67 -2.85
CA GLU A 178 -16.50 -6.43 -2.31
C GLU A 178 -17.31 -7.71 -2.00
N GLY A 179 -16.62 -8.78 -1.55
CA GLY A 179 -17.22 -10.06 -1.18
C GLY A 179 -17.49 -11.01 -2.34
N GLU A 180 -16.96 -10.74 -3.54
CA GLU A 180 -17.16 -11.57 -4.73
C GLU A 180 -15.95 -12.45 -5.09
N GLY A 181 -14.93 -12.44 -4.22
CA GLY A 181 -13.69 -13.17 -4.44
C GLY A 181 -12.60 -12.36 -5.13
N GLY A 182 -11.52 -13.04 -5.48
CA GLY A 182 -10.34 -12.41 -6.05
C GLY A 182 -10.50 -11.95 -7.49
N LEU A 183 -9.69 -10.93 -7.87
CA LEU A 183 -9.70 -10.31 -9.20
C LEU A 183 -9.65 -11.34 -10.34
N LEU A 184 -8.73 -12.30 -10.28
CA LEU A 184 -8.53 -13.27 -11.38
C LEU A 184 -9.77 -14.13 -11.63
N GLY A 185 -10.50 -14.50 -10.56
CA GLY A 185 -11.79 -15.21 -10.72
C GLY A 185 -12.83 -14.37 -11.47
N LEU A 186 -12.91 -13.08 -11.13
CA LEU A 186 -13.84 -12.16 -11.79
C LEU A 186 -13.44 -11.90 -13.28
N LEU A 187 -12.15 -11.79 -13.58
CA LEU A 187 -11.67 -11.62 -14.95
C LEU A 187 -11.98 -12.85 -15.81
N ARG A 188 -11.68 -14.06 -15.32
CA ARG A 188 -12.05 -15.31 -16.02
C ARG A 188 -13.55 -15.39 -16.29
N GLY A 189 -14.39 -14.93 -15.37
CA GLY A 189 -15.83 -14.82 -15.60
C GLY A 189 -16.22 -13.87 -16.74
N ARG A 190 -15.38 -12.89 -17.11
CA ARG A 190 -15.59 -12.00 -18.26
C ARG A 190 -15.09 -12.58 -19.57
N GLN A 191 -14.22 -13.57 -19.49
CA GLN A 191 -13.59 -14.22 -20.64
C GLN A 191 -14.36 -15.44 -21.16
N THR A 192 -15.35 -15.94 -20.45
CA THR A 192 -16.13 -17.15 -20.77
C THR A 192 -16.67 -17.18 -22.20
N THR A 193 -17.01 -16.03 -22.78
CA THR A 193 -17.50 -15.94 -24.19
C THR A 193 -16.38 -16.15 -25.20
N PHE A 194 -15.12 -16.12 -24.78
CA PHE A 194 -13.92 -16.23 -25.60
C PHE A 194 -13.10 -17.48 -25.29
N GLU A 195 -13.72 -18.49 -24.68
CA GLU A 195 -13.07 -19.75 -24.30
C GLU A 195 -12.19 -20.31 -25.43
N GLY A 196 -10.93 -20.61 -25.09
CA GLY A 196 -9.90 -21.08 -26.01
C GLY A 196 -9.23 -19.99 -26.87
N ARG A 197 -9.54 -18.70 -26.63
CA ARG A 197 -8.89 -17.55 -27.27
C ARG A 197 -8.53 -16.45 -26.29
N GLU A 198 -8.92 -16.62 -25.05
CA GLU A 198 -8.66 -15.67 -23.97
C GLU A 198 -7.21 -15.68 -23.51
N THR A 199 -6.69 -14.52 -23.17
CA THR A 199 -5.38 -14.40 -22.54
C THR A 199 -5.44 -13.42 -21.37
N THR A 200 -4.76 -13.76 -20.28
CA THR A 200 -4.62 -12.92 -19.08
C THR A 200 -3.16 -12.66 -18.78
N LEU A 201 -2.78 -11.38 -18.69
CA LEU A 201 -1.50 -10.94 -18.16
C LEU A 201 -1.68 -10.51 -16.69
N VAL A 202 -0.85 -11.04 -15.82
CA VAL A 202 -0.70 -10.60 -14.43
C VAL A 202 0.71 -10.05 -14.24
N SER A 203 0.85 -8.75 -14.00
CA SER A 203 2.15 -8.12 -13.82
C SER A 203 2.23 -7.38 -12.48
N SER A 204 3.33 -7.55 -11.75
CA SER A 204 3.58 -6.81 -10.51
C SER A 204 5.06 -6.80 -10.11
N SER A 205 5.44 -5.81 -9.31
CA SER A 205 6.57 -5.96 -8.40
C SER A 205 6.08 -6.73 -7.17
N PRO A 206 6.88 -7.68 -6.63
CA PRO A 206 6.44 -8.46 -5.49
C PRO A 206 6.30 -7.59 -4.25
N ALA A 207 5.22 -7.76 -3.49
CA ALA A 207 4.97 -7.00 -2.26
C ALA A 207 4.29 -7.86 -1.18
N VAL A 208 3.66 -8.98 -1.55
CA VAL A 208 2.92 -9.87 -0.65
C VAL A 208 3.70 -11.17 -0.48
N GLU A 209 4.22 -11.41 0.71
CA GLU A 209 4.97 -12.64 1.03
C GLU A 209 4.08 -13.88 0.91
N GLY A 210 4.51 -14.86 0.12
CA GLY A 210 3.79 -16.12 -0.10
C GLY A 210 2.42 -15.98 -0.77
N GLY A 211 2.10 -14.79 -1.31
CA GLY A 211 0.82 -14.49 -1.96
C GLY A 211 1.01 -13.65 -3.21
N GLY A 212 -0.07 -13.04 -3.70
CA GLY A 212 -0.03 -12.11 -4.82
C GLY A 212 0.61 -12.68 -6.07
N ILE A 213 1.49 -11.87 -6.70
CA ILE A 213 2.20 -12.26 -7.92
C ILE A 213 3.17 -13.42 -7.68
N GLU A 214 3.77 -13.54 -6.48
CA GLU A 214 4.70 -14.64 -6.18
C GLU A 214 4.00 -15.99 -6.26
N ALA A 215 2.84 -16.13 -5.58
CA ALA A 215 2.05 -17.35 -5.62
C ALA A 215 1.54 -17.66 -7.04
N PHE A 216 1.18 -16.62 -7.81
CA PHE A 216 0.76 -16.79 -9.21
C PHE A 216 1.90 -17.34 -10.06
N VAL A 217 3.11 -16.83 -9.90
CA VAL A 217 4.30 -17.24 -10.64
C VAL A 217 4.73 -18.66 -10.25
N GLU A 218 4.74 -19.00 -8.98
CA GLU A 218 5.08 -20.34 -8.48
C GLU A 218 4.08 -21.41 -8.94
N GLY A 219 2.82 -21.04 -9.13
CA GLY A 219 1.79 -21.91 -9.70
C GLY A 219 1.88 -22.13 -11.22
N GLY A 220 2.84 -21.52 -11.90
CA GLY A 220 3.11 -21.65 -13.33
C GLY A 220 4.48 -22.27 -13.62
N THR A 221 5.06 -21.91 -14.75
CA THR A 221 6.39 -22.44 -15.20
C THR A 221 7.56 -21.90 -14.39
N ASP A 222 7.41 -20.77 -13.68
CA ASP A 222 8.46 -20.09 -12.89
C ASP A 222 9.77 -19.94 -13.67
N GLU A 223 9.68 -19.34 -14.87
CA GLU A 223 10.82 -19.18 -15.78
C GLU A 223 11.79 -18.11 -15.27
N ARG A 224 13.08 -18.43 -15.26
CA ARG A 224 14.15 -17.59 -14.72
C ARG A 224 15.21 -17.28 -15.74
N LEU A 225 15.82 -16.11 -15.62
CA LEU A 225 16.85 -15.65 -16.55
C LEU A 225 18.19 -16.36 -16.32
N HIS A 226 18.75 -16.89 -17.40
CA HIS A 226 20.04 -17.53 -17.45
C HIS A 226 20.90 -16.87 -18.56
N PRO A 227 21.48 -15.69 -18.29
CA PRO A 227 22.39 -15.05 -19.24
C PRO A 227 23.67 -15.86 -19.43
N ARG A 228 24.47 -15.51 -20.46
CA ARG A 228 25.80 -16.05 -20.67
C ARG A 228 26.84 -15.17 -19.99
N CYS A 229 27.76 -15.79 -19.28
CA CYS A 229 28.91 -15.08 -18.67
C CYS A 229 29.88 -14.63 -19.77
N PRO A 230 30.23 -13.33 -19.85
CA PRO A 230 31.17 -12.87 -20.86
C PRO A 230 32.58 -13.42 -20.67
N SER A 231 32.98 -13.82 -19.46
CA SER A 231 34.33 -14.34 -19.16
C SER A 231 34.47 -15.84 -19.45
N CYS A 232 33.50 -16.69 -19.06
CA CYS A 232 33.62 -18.13 -19.26
C CYS A 232 32.70 -18.71 -20.34
N GLY A 233 31.73 -17.94 -20.86
CA GLY A 233 30.77 -18.38 -21.87
C GLY A 233 29.62 -19.23 -21.35
N GLU A 234 29.66 -19.69 -20.09
CA GLU A 234 28.63 -20.55 -19.51
C GLU A 234 27.38 -19.76 -19.09
N ARG A 235 26.25 -20.46 -19.05
CA ARG A 235 24.97 -19.90 -18.63
C ARG A 235 24.76 -20.19 -17.14
N TRP A 236 24.17 -19.22 -16.41
CA TRP A 236 23.79 -19.44 -15.00
C TRP A 236 22.49 -18.72 -14.67
N GLU A 237 21.72 -19.26 -13.72
CA GLU A 237 20.58 -18.52 -13.15
C GLU A 237 21.12 -17.30 -12.39
N ILE A 238 20.81 -16.08 -12.89
CA ILE A 238 21.22 -14.86 -12.23
C ILE A 238 20.27 -14.52 -11.07
N ASP A 239 20.85 -14.25 -9.88
CA ASP A 239 20.10 -13.87 -8.69
C ASP A 239 20.84 -12.81 -7.88
N ILE A 240 20.24 -11.62 -7.75
CA ILE A 240 20.84 -10.49 -7.01
C ILE A 240 21.23 -10.84 -5.57
N ARG A 241 20.49 -11.73 -4.88
CA ARG A 241 20.80 -12.15 -3.50
C ARG A 241 22.10 -12.92 -3.40
N ARG A 242 22.40 -13.70 -4.41
CA ARG A 242 23.57 -14.57 -4.44
C ARG A 242 24.75 -13.93 -5.15
N ASP A 243 24.50 -13.24 -6.26
CA ASP A 243 25.52 -12.89 -7.23
C ASP A 243 26.08 -11.49 -7.05
N LEU A 244 25.29 -10.50 -6.53
CA LEU A 244 25.80 -9.17 -6.22
C LEU A 244 26.69 -9.22 -4.97
N LYS A 245 27.92 -8.72 -5.13
CA LYS A 245 28.92 -8.65 -4.06
C LYS A 245 29.45 -7.24 -3.94
N PHE A 246 29.74 -6.84 -2.69
CA PHE A 246 30.35 -5.54 -2.36
C PHE A 246 30.95 -5.59 -0.95
N THR A 247 31.81 -4.61 -0.64
CA THR A 247 32.41 -4.47 0.69
C THR A 247 31.40 -3.91 1.67
N LYS A 248 31.29 -4.51 2.86
CA LYS A 248 30.42 -4.05 3.96
C LYS A 248 31.04 -2.83 4.68
N GLY A 249 31.09 -1.71 4.01
CA GLY A 249 31.53 -0.43 4.55
C GLY A 249 30.43 0.61 4.47
N THR A 250 30.79 1.84 4.12
CA THR A 250 29.83 2.90 3.79
C THR A 250 29.10 2.57 2.48
N PRO A 251 27.95 3.20 2.20
CA PRO A 251 27.25 3.05 0.92
C PRO A 251 28.12 3.38 -0.29
N ASP A 252 29.03 4.36 -0.16
CA ASP A 252 29.96 4.74 -1.24
C ASP A 252 31.02 3.68 -1.49
N GLU A 253 31.59 3.08 -0.44
CA GLU A 253 32.52 1.95 -0.53
C GLU A 253 31.83 0.70 -1.12
N ALA A 254 30.58 0.44 -0.76
CA ALA A 254 29.80 -0.63 -1.34
C ALA A 254 29.60 -0.43 -2.84
N ALA A 255 29.26 0.81 -3.27
CA ALA A 255 29.12 1.13 -4.69
C ALA A 255 30.44 0.96 -5.44
N ALA A 256 31.55 1.46 -4.88
CA ALA A 256 32.86 1.42 -5.52
C ALA A 256 33.44 0.00 -5.66
N SER A 257 33.03 -0.93 -4.79
CA SER A 257 33.46 -2.33 -4.79
C SER A 257 32.45 -3.31 -5.41
N ALA A 258 31.34 -2.78 -5.97
CA ALA A 258 30.27 -3.60 -6.51
C ALA A 258 30.72 -4.45 -7.70
N HIS A 259 30.43 -5.73 -7.66
CA HIS A 259 30.69 -6.66 -8.75
C HIS A 259 29.67 -7.82 -8.71
N VAL A 260 29.52 -8.52 -9.84
CA VAL A 260 28.69 -9.71 -9.91
C VAL A 260 29.56 -10.94 -10.06
N VAL A 261 29.27 -11.98 -9.29
CA VAL A 261 29.97 -13.27 -9.36
C VAL A 261 29.12 -14.23 -10.18
N CYS A 262 29.67 -14.72 -11.27
CA CYS A 262 29.05 -15.72 -12.13
C CYS A 262 28.83 -17.03 -11.36
N GLY A 263 27.57 -17.46 -11.27
CA GLY A 263 27.21 -18.67 -10.51
C GLY A 263 27.69 -19.99 -11.14
N ALA A 264 28.15 -19.98 -12.40
CA ALA A 264 28.68 -21.18 -13.06
C ALA A 264 30.11 -21.49 -12.64
N ASN A 265 31.02 -20.51 -12.81
CA ASN A 265 32.46 -20.73 -12.62
C ASN A 265 33.14 -19.69 -11.69
N GLY A 266 32.36 -18.87 -10.98
CA GLY A 266 32.90 -17.89 -10.05
C GLY A 266 33.63 -16.69 -10.68
N CYS A 267 33.43 -16.43 -11.97
CA CYS A 267 34.03 -15.25 -12.64
C CYS A 267 33.54 -13.96 -12.00
N ILE A 268 34.48 -13.04 -11.73
CA ILE A 268 34.15 -11.71 -11.23
C ILE A 268 33.86 -10.82 -12.44
N LEU A 269 32.67 -10.22 -12.43
CA LEU A 269 32.18 -9.33 -13.49
C LEU A 269 32.06 -7.92 -12.92
N ASP A 270 32.83 -6.99 -13.46
CA ASP A 270 32.75 -5.58 -13.11
C ASP A 270 31.44 -4.95 -13.63
N PRO A 271 30.99 -3.82 -13.10
CA PRO A 271 29.73 -3.19 -13.50
C PRO A 271 29.58 -2.92 -15.00
N ASP A 272 30.68 -2.65 -15.71
CA ASP A 272 30.69 -2.45 -17.16
C ASP A 272 30.24 -3.68 -17.95
N ALA A 273 30.50 -4.89 -17.42
CA ALA A 273 30.09 -6.15 -18.03
C ALA A 273 28.55 -6.33 -18.07
N ARG A 274 27.80 -5.53 -17.31
CA ARG A 274 26.33 -5.62 -17.24
C ARG A 274 25.68 -5.57 -18.60
N PHE A 275 26.13 -4.71 -19.49
CA PHE A 275 25.54 -4.62 -20.84
C PHE A 275 25.84 -5.85 -21.70
N GLU A 276 27.01 -6.47 -21.55
CA GLU A 276 27.33 -7.71 -22.25
C GLU A 276 26.50 -8.88 -21.73
N VAL A 277 26.35 -8.99 -20.41
CA VAL A 277 25.47 -9.99 -19.77
C VAL A 277 24.03 -9.82 -20.28
N LEU A 278 23.52 -8.60 -20.33
CA LEU A 278 22.16 -8.32 -20.81
C LEU A 278 21.99 -8.66 -22.30
N ARG A 279 22.92 -8.21 -23.14
CA ARG A 279 22.89 -8.47 -24.59
C ARG A 279 22.99 -9.95 -24.93
N SER A 280 23.69 -10.75 -24.09
CA SER A 280 23.79 -12.19 -24.30
C SER A 280 22.42 -12.88 -24.39
N LEU A 281 21.37 -12.31 -23.79
CA LEU A 281 20.02 -12.86 -23.84
C LEU A 281 19.39 -12.78 -25.24
N ALA A 282 19.83 -11.82 -26.07
CA ALA A 282 19.25 -11.62 -27.41
C ALA A 282 19.42 -12.84 -28.32
N ASP A 283 20.53 -13.55 -28.18
CA ASP A 283 20.89 -14.70 -29.02
C ASP A 283 20.58 -16.05 -28.37
N LEU A 284 20.01 -16.03 -27.15
CA LEU A 284 19.68 -17.26 -26.44
C LEU A 284 18.25 -17.75 -26.78
N PRO A 285 18.05 -19.09 -26.82
CA PRO A 285 16.69 -19.62 -26.88
C PRO A 285 15.83 -19.06 -25.75
N ASN A 286 14.56 -18.73 -26.06
CA ASN A 286 13.60 -18.15 -25.13
C ASN A 286 14.16 -16.91 -24.40
N ARG A 287 15.03 -16.15 -25.09
CA ARG A 287 15.70 -14.96 -24.51
C ARG A 287 16.34 -15.23 -23.15
N GLY A 288 16.89 -16.43 -22.97
CA GLY A 288 17.57 -16.85 -21.75
C GLY A 288 16.66 -17.36 -20.63
N PHE A 289 15.34 -17.36 -20.80
CA PHE A 289 14.44 -17.95 -19.81
C PHE A 289 14.51 -19.48 -19.80
N ILE A 290 14.55 -20.07 -18.63
CA ILE A 290 14.47 -21.52 -18.39
C ILE A 290 13.41 -21.75 -17.30
N ALA A 291 12.47 -22.64 -17.57
CA ALA A 291 11.44 -23.04 -16.62
C ALA A 291 12.08 -23.78 -15.44
N LYS A 292 11.78 -23.34 -14.22
CA LYS A 292 12.14 -24.08 -13.01
C LYS A 292 11.18 -25.22 -12.75
N ASN A 293 9.90 -25.00 -13.05
CA ASN A 293 8.85 -26.00 -12.94
C ASN A 293 8.56 -26.62 -14.31
N ASN A 294 9.34 -27.62 -14.68
CA ASN A 294 9.19 -28.31 -15.95
C ASN A 294 7.92 -29.18 -16.06
N SER A 295 7.27 -29.48 -14.93
CA SER A 295 6.01 -30.22 -14.89
C SER A 295 4.77 -29.34 -15.02
N ALA A 296 4.92 -28.01 -14.94
CA ALA A 296 3.82 -27.10 -15.12
C ALA A 296 3.30 -27.11 -16.55
N SER A 297 1.99 -27.02 -16.68
CA SER A 297 1.35 -26.83 -17.99
C SER A 297 1.77 -25.51 -18.62
N LYS A 298 1.99 -25.49 -19.93
CA LYS A 298 2.16 -24.26 -20.72
C LYS A 298 0.93 -23.34 -20.70
N TYR A 299 -0.18 -23.82 -20.17
CA TYR A 299 -1.37 -23.02 -19.91
C TYR A 299 -1.05 -21.75 -19.12
N ARG A 300 -0.09 -21.82 -18.17
CA ARG A 300 0.38 -20.67 -17.41
C ARG A 300 1.91 -20.56 -17.50
N ARG A 301 2.38 -19.70 -18.39
CA ARG A 301 3.79 -19.31 -18.44
C ARG A 301 4.05 -18.13 -17.52
N THR A 302 5.07 -18.24 -16.69
CA THR A 302 5.35 -17.21 -15.68
C THR A 302 6.83 -16.91 -15.63
N PHE A 303 7.15 -15.61 -15.54
CA PHE A 303 8.49 -15.09 -15.69
C PHE A 303 8.92 -14.33 -14.46
N ARG A 304 10.15 -14.60 -13.96
CA ARG A 304 10.82 -13.82 -12.92
C ARG A 304 11.96 -13.04 -13.53
N ARG A 305 11.91 -11.74 -13.34
CA ARG A 305 13.00 -10.83 -13.72
C ARG A 305 13.79 -10.44 -12.48
N ASP A 306 15.11 -10.42 -12.62
CA ASP A 306 16.02 -10.11 -11.53
C ASP A 306 16.46 -8.64 -11.57
N GLY A 307 16.74 -8.03 -10.42
CA GLY A 307 17.18 -6.64 -10.30
C GLY A 307 18.49 -6.35 -11.04
N LEU A 308 19.40 -7.33 -11.12
CA LEU A 308 20.67 -7.19 -11.85
C LEU A 308 20.48 -7.00 -13.37
N MET A 309 19.32 -7.41 -13.89
CA MET A 309 18.98 -7.32 -15.31
C MET A 309 18.06 -6.12 -15.63
N GLY A 310 17.81 -5.24 -14.65
CA GLY A 310 17.03 -4.01 -14.81
C GLY A 310 17.85 -2.81 -15.32
N PHE A 311 17.28 -1.61 -15.33
CA PHE A 311 17.97 -0.38 -15.75
C PHE A 311 18.91 0.20 -14.67
N THR A 312 18.76 -0.21 -13.40
CA THR A 312 19.60 0.27 -12.31
C THR A 312 21.00 -0.35 -12.41
N SER A 313 22.05 0.46 -12.31
CA SER A 313 23.43 -0.05 -12.33
C SER A 313 23.75 -0.87 -11.08
N TRP A 314 24.73 -1.77 -11.19
CA TRP A 314 25.11 -2.65 -10.08
C TRP A 314 25.67 -1.88 -8.89
N GLU A 315 26.43 -0.80 -9.15
CA GLU A 315 26.96 0.10 -8.12
C GLU A 315 25.83 0.78 -7.33
N LYS A 316 24.78 1.24 -8.05
CA LYS A 316 23.63 1.85 -7.39
C LYS A 316 22.82 0.82 -6.59
N LEU A 317 22.69 -0.40 -7.10
CA LEU A 317 22.04 -1.49 -6.34
C LEU A 317 22.83 -1.81 -5.07
N ALA A 318 24.17 -1.90 -5.15
CA ALA A 318 25.02 -2.15 -3.97
C ALA A 318 24.92 -1.02 -2.94
N ARG A 319 24.91 0.25 -3.38
CA ARG A 319 24.70 1.42 -2.52
C ARG A 319 23.39 1.34 -1.77
N GLU A 320 22.27 1.21 -2.50
CA GLU A 320 20.92 1.19 -1.93
C GLU A 320 20.72 -0.03 -1.00
N GLN A 321 21.31 -1.18 -1.34
CA GLN A 321 21.29 -2.36 -0.47
C GLN A 321 22.06 -2.10 0.84
N ARG A 322 23.26 -1.50 0.75
CA ARG A 322 24.07 -1.22 1.95
C ARG A 322 23.40 -0.17 2.86
N GLU A 323 22.79 0.88 2.29
CA GLU A 323 21.98 1.84 3.06
C GLU A 323 20.87 1.15 3.84
N ALA A 324 20.18 0.20 3.20
CA ALA A 324 19.12 -0.57 3.83
C ALA A 324 19.64 -1.53 4.92
N GLU A 325 20.82 -2.16 4.69
CA GLU A 325 21.48 -3.01 5.68
C GLU A 325 21.94 -2.23 6.91
N ILE A 326 22.52 -1.03 6.72
CA ILE A 326 22.93 -0.14 7.83
C ILE A 326 21.71 0.26 8.67
N ALA A 327 20.59 0.65 8.02
CA ALA A 327 19.38 1.00 8.74
C ALA A 327 18.83 -0.18 9.57
N TRP A 328 18.99 -1.40 9.08
CA TRP A 328 18.66 -2.61 9.81
C TRP A 328 19.66 -2.89 10.96
N GLU A 329 20.96 -2.82 10.70
CA GLU A 329 22.01 -3.09 11.68
C GLU A 329 21.93 -2.11 12.86
N GLU A 330 21.71 -0.81 12.60
CA GLU A 330 21.68 0.23 13.63
C GLU A 330 20.34 0.33 14.37
N ARG A 331 19.23 0.18 13.66
CA ARG A 331 17.89 0.53 14.18
C ARG A 331 16.86 -0.58 14.05
N GLN A 332 17.24 -1.74 13.50
CA GLN A 332 16.29 -2.83 13.13
C GLN A 332 15.10 -2.32 12.29
N ASP A 333 15.37 -1.34 11.41
CA ASP A 333 14.36 -0.80 10.51
C ASP A 333 14.36 -1.57 9.18
N GLU A 334 13.34 -2.41 9.00
CA GLU A 334 13.19 -3.23 7.80
C GLU A 334 12.59 -2.48 6.60
N SER A 335 12.18 -1.22 6.77
CA SER A 335 11.44 -0.49 5.73
C SER A 335 12.26 -0.33 4.46
N LEU A 336 13.53 0.03 4.59
CA LEU A 336 14.46 0.17 3.45
C LEU A 336 14.81 -1.19 2.83
N LEU A 337 15.04 -2.23 3.63
CA LEU A 337 15.28 -3.59 3.13
C LEU A 337 14.08 -4.10 2.32
N ARG A 338 12.86 -3.92 2.84
CA ARG A 338 11.63 -4.29 2.13
C ARG A 338 11.50 -3.54 0.81
N THR A 339 11.72 -2.23 0.84
CA THR A 339 11.69 -1.41 -0.38
C THR A 339 12.75 -1.88 -1.38
N PHE A 340 13.98 -2.10 -0.94
CA PHE A 340 15.04 -2.57 -1.81
C PHE A 340 14.72 -3.92 -2.46
N TRP A 341 14.37 -4.94 -1.67
CA TRP A 341 14.13 -6.27 -2.20
C TRP A 341 12.89 -6.32 -3.11
N ASN A 342 11.78 -5.71 -2.70
CA ASN A 342 10.55 -5.75 -3.46
C ASN A 342 10.64 -4.90 -4.75
N VAL A 343 11.19 -3.69 -4.64
CA VAL A 343 11.13 -2.70 -5.73
C VAL A 343 12.36 -2.78 -6.64
N LYS A 344 13.57 -2.94 -6.08
CA LYS A 344 14.82 -2.97 -6.85
C LYS A 344 15.30 -4.38 -7.15
N GLY A 345 15.23 -5.27 -6.20
CA GLY A 345 15.61 -6.69 -6.37
C GLY A 345 14.62 -7.50 -7.20
N GLY A 346 13.34 -7.11 -7.20
CA GLY A 346 12.27 -7.91 -7.79
C GLY A 346 12.02 -9.22 -7.03
N LYS A 347 12.32 -9.23 -5.74
CA LYS A 347 12.23 -10.39 -4.83
C LYS A 347 11.38 -10.03 -3.63
N ASN A 348 10.48 -10.90 -3.19
CA ASN A 348 9.76 -10.67 -1.94
C ASN A 348 10.72 -10.57 -0.75
N TYR A 349 10.54 -9.53 0.03
CA TYR A 349 11.23 -9.38 1.31
C TYR A 349 10.51 -10.22 2.37
N ARG A 350 11.26 -11.11 3.00
CA ARG A 350 10.81 -11.82 4.20
C ARG A 350 11.30 -11.06 5.43
N SER A 351 10.38 -10.69 6.31
CA SER A 351 10.74 -9.97 7.53
C SER A 351 11.66 -10.85 8.40
N GLN A 352 12.78 -10.29 8.81
CA GLN A 352 13.69 -10.94 9.76
C GLN A 352 13.13 -10.91 11.19
N LEU A 353 12.17 -10.01 11.44
CA LEU A 353 11.47 -9.90 12.71
C LEU A 353 10.21 -10.78 12.78
N SER A 354 9.67 -11.25 11.66
CA SER A 354 8.57 -12.22 11.69
C SER A 354 9.10 -13.57 12.12
N GLY A 355 8.76 -13.97 13.35
CA GLY A 355 9.17 -15.29 13.88
C GLY A 355 8.05 -16.31 13.71
N GLU A 356 8.41 -17.53 13.29
CA GLU A 356 7.50 -18.70 13.33
C GLU A 356 7.19 -19.14 14.77
N ARG A 357 7.94 -18.61 15.77
CA ARG A 357 7.73 -18.93 17.18
C ARG A 357 6.95 -17.82 17.86
N PRO A 358 5.98 -18.17 18.73
CA PRO A 358 5.27 -17.19 19.53
C PRO A 358 6.24 -16.39 20.41
N ILE A 359 5.87 -15.15 20.73
CA ILE A 359 6.64 -14.33 21.66
C ILE A 359 6.61 -15.00 23.03
N ASP A 360 7.79 -15.17 23.64
CA ASP A 360 7.91 -15.70 24.99
C ASP A 360 7.81 -14.56 26.03
N ALA A 361 6.88 -14.70 26.96
CA ALA A 361 6.72 -13.73 28.06
C ALA A 361 7.99 -13.59 28.91
N LYS A 362 8.79 -14.67 29.05
CA LYS A 362 10.07 -14.62 29.77
C LYS A 362 11.11 -13.73 29.07
N ASP A 363 11.14 -13.76 27.74
CA ASP A 363 12.05 -12.90 26.99
C ASP A 363 11.58 -11.43 27.00
N LEU A 364 10.27 -11.19 26.97
CA LEU A 364 9.72 -9.84 27.17
C LEU A 364 10.02 -9.33 28.60
N ALA A 365 9.93 -10.19 29.61
CA ALA A 365 10.24 -9.81 30.99
C ALA A 365 11.68 -9.29 31.15
N LYS A 366 12.66 -9.83 30.40
CA LYS A 366 14.05 -9.37 30.38
C LYS A 366 14.21 -7.97 29.76
N ARG A 367 13.23 -7.49 29.01
CA ARG A 367 13.23 -6.19 28.34
C ARG A 367 12.67 -5.06 29.23
N ARG A 368 12.22 -5.37 30.46
CA ARG A 368 11.82 -4.35 31.43
C ARG A 368 13.02 -3.48 31.79
N GLU A 369 12.80 -2.18 31.82
CA GLU A 369 13.87 -1.20 31.98
C GLU A 369 13.95 -0.69 33.44
N PRO A 370 15.09 -0.85 34.14
CA PRO A 370 15.19 -0.50 35.55
C PRO A 370 15.18 0.99 35.84
N GLY A 371 15.35 1.85 34.84
CA GLY A 371 15.49 3.30 34.98
C GLY A 371 14.16 4.07 35.11
N TRP A 372 13.02 3.41 35.07
CA TRP A 372 11.70 4.03 35.22
C TRP A 372 10.62 3.04 35.65
N ARG A 373 9.55 3.55 36.22
CA ARG A 373 8.45 2.76 36.78
C ARG A 373 7.10 3.09 36.17
N MET A 374 6.16 2.20 36.35
CA MET A 374 4.77 2.38 35.91
C MET A 374 4.14 3.63 36.54
N GLY A 375 3.24 4.28 35.80
CA GLY A 375 2.61 5.52 36.23
C GLY A 375 3.51 6.75 36.14
N THR A 376 4.71 6.63 35.52
CA THR A 376 5.62 7.74 35.28
C THR A 376 6.08 7.79 33.83
N VAL A 377 6.44 9.00 33.38
CA VAL A 377 6.97 9.19 32.03
C VAL A 377 8.50 9.29 32.11
N PRO A 378 9.25 8.42 31.43
CA PRO A 378 10.70 8.53 31.27
C PRO A 378 11.06 9.58 30.19
N ARG A 379 12.37 9.88 30.03
CA ARG A 379 12.84 10.65 28.87
C ARG A 379 12.62 9.84 27.59
N GLY A 380 12.08 10.50 26.55
CA GLY A 380 11.82 9.86 25.24
C GLY A 380 10.47 10.24 24.66
N PRO A 381 9.34 9.89 25.28
CA PRO A 381 8.01 10.20 24.77
C PRO A 381 7.82 11.70 24.48
N LYS A 382 7.13 11.99 23.38
CA LYS A 382 6.78 13.37 22.98
C LYS A 382 5.30 13.66 23.16
N VAL A 383 4.46 12.64 23.16
CA VAL A 383 3.01 12.72 23.41
C VAL A 383 2.55 11.48 24.15
N LEU A 384 1.45 11.63 24.93
CA LEU A 384 0.78 10.52 25.62
C LEU A 384 -0.62 10.32 25.07
N LEU A 385 -1.02 9.05 24.91
CA LEU A 385 -2.37 8.64 24.50
C LEU A 385 -2.91 7.62 25.51
N ALA A 386 -4.18 7.75 25.88
CA ALA A 386 -4.90 6.73 26.64
C ALA A 386 -5.62 5.79 25.67
N GLN A 387 -5.43 4.50 25.85
CA GLN A 387 -6.14 3.43 25.15
C GLN A 387 -7.08 2.75 26.11
N VAL A 388 -8.34 2.58 25.73
CA VAL A 388 -9.38 2.00 26.59
C VAL A 388 -9.97 0.78 25.90
N ASP A 389 -9.91 -0.35 26.56
CA ASP A 389 -10.62 -1.56 26.21
C ASP A 389 -11.84 -1.72 27.13
N VAL A 390 -13.00 -2.09 26.56
CA VAL A 390 -14.29 -2.11 27.26
C VAL A 390 -14.63 -3.55 27.65
N GLN A 391 -14.68 -3.80 28.95
CA GLN A 391 -15.06 -5.08 29.53
C GLN A 391 -16.46 -5.02 30.18
N HIS A 392 -16.99 -6.15 30.63
CA HIS A 392 -18.34 -6.24 31.20
C HIS A 392 -18.55 -5.37 32.46
N ASP A 393 -17.52 -5.31 33.29
CA ASP A 393 -17.55 -4.78 34.63
C ASP A 393 -16.48 -3.70 34.89
N ARG A 394 -15.79 -3.26 33.83
CA ARG A 394 -14.69 -2.30 33.94
C ARG A 394 -14.27 -1.73 32.60
N PHE A 395 -13.51 -0.64 32.65
CA PHE A 395 -12.68 -0.16 31.53
C PHE A 395 -11.22 -0.48 31.85
N GLU A 396 -10.57 -1.23 30.98
CA GLU A 396 -9.14 -1.45 31.02
C GLU A 396 -8.42 -0.32 30.29
N VAL A 397 -7.47 0.33 30.95
CA VAL A 397 -6.82 1.53 30.42
C VAL A 397 -5.32 1.35 30.37
N ALA A 398 -4.69 1.68 29.24
CA ALA A 398 -3.26 1.86 29.12
C ALA A 398 -2.92 3.29 28.69
N ILE A 399 -1.90 3.87 29.29
CA ILE A 399 -1.30 5.11 28.83
C ILE A 399 -0.05 4.77 28.05
N LEU A 400 -0.04 5.13 26.78
CA LEU A 400 1.08 4.89 25.87
C LEU A 400 1.76 6.21 25.50
N GLY A 401 3.08 6.24 25.64
CA GLY A 401 3.92 7.34 25.16
C GLY A 401 4.44 7.07 23.76
N TYR A 402 4.56 8.09 22.92
CA TYR A 402 5.06 7.98 21.57
C TYR A 402 6.11 9.02 21.24
N ALA A 403 7.13 8.62 20.47
CA ALA A 403 8.13 9.50 19.89
C ALA A 403 8.22 9.31 18.35
N ALA A 404 9.22 9.93 17.73
CA ALA A 404 9.48 9.80 16.30
C ALA A 404 9.65 8.32 15.88
N GLY A 405 9.21 7.98 14.67
CA GLY A 405 9.26 6.60 14.20
C GLY A 405 8.32 5.63 14.94
N ARG A 406 7.37 6.17 15.74
CA ARG A 406 6.43 5.38 16.55
C ARG A 406 7.11 4.53 17.62
N GLU A 407 8.28 4.93 18.10
CA GLU A 407 8.86 4.41 19.33
C GLU A 407 7.85 4.61 20.47
N THR A 408 7.60 3.56 21.26
CA THR A 408 6.44 3.47 22.16
C THR A 408 6.87 3.10 23.58
N TRP A 409 6.26 3.70 24.59
CA TRP A 409 6.44 3.39 26.02
C TRP A 409 5.10 2.99 26.64
N LEU A 410 5.05 1.87 27.32
CA LEU A 410 3.91 1.49 28.15
C LEU A 410 4.02 2.24 29.51
N VAL A 411 3.47 3.45 29.55
CA VAL A 411 3.64 4.40 30.66
C VAL A 411 2.83 3.99 31.89
N ASP A 412 1.57 3.59 31.70
CA ASP A 412 0.69 3.19 32.80
C ASP A 412 -0.34 2.15 32.34
N ARG A 413 -0.81 1.32 33.26
CA ARG A 413 -1.82 0.29 33.02
C ARG A 413 -2.69 0.09 34.25
N PHE A 414 -3.99 0.33 34.15
CA PHE A 414 -4.94 0.24 35.28
C PHE A 414 -6.35 -0.05 34.77
N ALA A 415 -7.24 -0.43 35.70
CA ALA A 415 -8.66 -0.61 35.44
C ALA A 415 -9.51 0.43 36.17
N ILE A 416 -10.59 0.89 35.53
CA ILE A 416 -11.64 1.68 36.14
C ILE A 416 -12.81 0.73 36.40
N THR A 417 -12.99 0.38 37.69
CA THR A 417 -13.98 -0.63 38.12
C THR A 417 -15.17 -0.01 38.85
N VAL A 418 -15.01 1.22 39.33
CA VAL A 418 -16.05 1.96 40.06
C VAL A 418 -16.23 3.36 39.48
N LEU A 419 -17.41 3.94 39.65
CA LEU A 419 -17.70 5.32 39.26
C LEU A 419 -17.08 6.31 40.23
N ASP A 420 -17.25 7.59 39.97
CA ASP A 420 -16.71 8.70 40.79
C ASP A 420 -17.22 8.71 42.25
N ASP A 421 -18.34 8.01 42.54
CA ASP A 421 -18.86 7.80 43.87
C ASP A 421 -18.04 6.80 44.73
N GLY A 422 -17.10 6.10 44.10
CA GLY A 422 -16.23 5.09 44.72
C GLY A 422 -16.95 3.81 45.15
N ILE A 423 -18.24 3.67 44.88
CA ILE A 423 -19.09 2.56 45.33
C ILE A 423 -19.75 1.80 44.16
N THR A 424 -20.30 2.53 43.22
CA THR A 424 -21.06 1.94 42.11
C THR A 424 -20.11 1.30 41.11
N GLY A 425 -20.26 -0.01 40.89
CA GLY A 425 -19.50 -0.78 39.90
C GLY A 425 -19.81 -0.34 38.47
N VAL A 426 -18.78 -0.26 37.64
CA VAL A 426 -18.90 0.11 36.22
C VAL A 426 -19.54 -1.05 35.43
N GLN A 427 -20.54 -0.77 34.62
CA GLN A 427 -21.23 -1.70 33.72
C GLN A 427 -21.43 -1.06 32.35
N PRO A 428 -20.39 -1.01 31.50
CA PRO A 428 -20.42 -0.23 30.26
C PRO A 428 -21.47 -0.66 29.24
N PHE A 429 -21.79 -1.95 29.20
CA PHE A 429 -22.77 -2.49 28.26
C PHE A 429 -24.21 -2.35 28.72
N VAL A 430 -24.43 -2.05 29.99
CA VAL A 430 -25.78 -1.89 30.56
C VAL A 430 -26.16 -0.41 30.64
N HIS A 431 -25.23 0.42 31.10
CA HIS A 431 -25.46 1.83 31.39
C HIS A 431 -24.49 2.69 30.59
N LYS A 432 -24.97 3.37 29.56
CA LYS A 432 -24.15 4.30 28.75
C LYS A 432 -23.63 5.48 29.57
N GLU A 433 -24.32 5.84 30.67
CA GLU A 433 -23.93 6.92 31.60
C GLU A 433 -22.60 6.59 32.31
N HIS A 434 -22.29 5.29 32.52
CA HIS A 434 -21.05 4.83 33.14
C HIS A 434 -19.80 5.18 32.30
N TRP A 435 -19.98 5.46 31.02
CA TRP A 435 -18.90 5.92 30.14
C TRP A 435 -18.36 7.30 30.50
N LYS A 436 -19.06 8.08 31.35
CA LYS A 436 -18.54 9.32 31.92
C LYS A 436 -17.31 9.11 32.80
N ALA A 437 -17.12 7.92 33.36
CA ALA A 437 -15.92 7.54 34.11
C ALA A 437 -14.61 7.67 33.31
N LEU A 438 -14.70 7.75 31.97
CA LEU A 438 -13.56 7.99 31.09
C LEU A 438 -13.21 9.48 30.92
N LEU A 439 -14.10 10.41 31.29
CA LEU A 439 -13.89 11.86 31.07
C LEU A 439 -12.68 12.40 31.83
N PRO A 440 -12.40 11.99 33.10
CA PRO A 440 -11.22 12.44 33.81
C PRO A 440 -9.89 12.15 33.15
N LEU A 441 -9.83 11.19 32.22
CA LEU A 441 -8.61 10.88 31.45
C LEU A 441 -8.10 12.08 30.63
N PHE A 442 -8.98 12.98 30.18
CA PHE A 442 -8.58 14.18 29.42
C PHE A 442 -7.82 15.22 30.24
N ASP A 443 -8.04 15.23 31.52
CA ASP A 443 -7.42 16.20 32.50
C ASP A 443 -6.31 15.55 33.31
N ARG A 444 -6.17 14.23 33.24
CA ARG A 444 -5.13 13.47 33.92
C ARG A 444 -3.74 13.88 33.42
N LYS A 445 -2.86 14.15 34.39
CA LYS A 445 -1.46 14.49 34.15
C LYS A 445 -0.57 13.41 34.74
N ILE A 446 0.37 12.91 33.94
CA ILE A 446 1.30 11.87 34.37
C ILE A 446 2.64 12.50 34.79
N PRO A 447 3.20 12.14 35.95
CA PRO A 447 4.44 12.73 36.43
C PRO A 447 5.63 12.37 35.55
N LEU A 448 6.46 13.36 35.24
CA LEU A 448 7.80 13.21 34.67
C LEU A 448 8.76 12.93 35.81
N VAL A 449 9.42 11.78 35.79
CA VAL A 449 10.27 11.35 36.92
C VAL A 449 11.70 11.09 36.45
N GLU A 450 12.67 11.63 37.17
CA GLU A 450 14.10 11.40 36.97
C GLU A 450 14.70 10.59 38.14
N GLY A 451 15.68 9.72 37.81
CA GLY A 451 16.43 8.96 38.80
C GLY A 451 15.64 7.84 39.50
N ALA A 452 14.52 7.39 38.89
CA ALA A 452 13.85 6.20 39.41
C ALA A 452 14.72 4.96 39.19
N GLN A 453 14.70 4.03 40.17
CA GLN A 453 15.37 2.75 40.08
C GLN A 453 14.42 1.62 40.51
N VAL A 454 14.38 0.56 39.71
CA VAL A 454 13.49 -0.57 39.89
C VAL A 454 14.31 -1.87 39.88
N ASN A 455 14.06 -2.74 40.83
CA ASN A 455 14.50 -4.12 40.81
C ASN A 455 13.59 -4.88 39.80
N VAL A 456 14.07 -5.10 38.61
CA VAL A 456 13.31 -5.73 37.52
C VAL A 456 12.91 -7.17 37.85
N ASP A 457 13.75 -7.92 38.58
CA ASP A 457 13.48 -9.32 38.90
C ASP A 457 12.33 -9.47 39.89
N ARG A 458 12.24 -8.55 40.86
CA ARG A 458 11.19 -8.53 41.90
C ARG A 458 10.01 -7.63 41.53
N GLY A 459 10.15 -6.74 40.55
CA GLY A 459 9.18 -5.72 40.21
C GLY A 459 9.00 -4.66 41.31
N GLU A 460 10.03 -4.45 42.16
CA GLU A 460 9.98 -3.55 43.30
C GLU A 460 10.69 -2.25 42.97
N VAL A 461 10.04 -1.13 43.32
CA VAL A 461 10.65 0.21 43.21
C VAL A 461 11.65 0.39 44.34
N ILE A 462 12.96 0.46 43.97
CA ILE A 462 14.05 0.73 44.93
C ILE A 462 14.10 2.22 45.26
N GLU A 463 14.10 3.06 44.20
CA GLU A 463 14.06 4.52 44.30
C GLU A 463 12.91 5.05 43.46
N PRO A 464 11.95 5.79 44.05
CA PRO A 464 10.80 6.28 43.30
C PRO A 464 11.15 7.39 42.29
N GLY A 465 12.37 7.95 42.43
CA GLY A 465 12.82 9.09 41.62
C GLY A 465 12.17 10.42 42.03
N ARG A 466 12.61 11.50 41.40
CA ARG A 466 12.12 12.88 41.67
C ARG A 466 11.18 13.30 40.55
N THR A 467 9.97 13.75 40.92
CA THR A 467 9.05 14.38 39.98
C THR A 467 9.56 15.77 39.60
N VAL A 468 9.78 15.99 38.31
CA VAL A 468 10.29 17.25 37.74
C VAL A 468 9.24 18.03 36.94
N GLY A 469 8.11 17.43 36.68
CA GLY A 469 7.00 18.02 35.91
C GLY A 469 5.88 17.03 35.68
N HIS A 470 4.93 17.39 34.86
CA HIS A 470 3.79 16.54 34.49
C HIS A 470 3.49 16.63 33.01
N ALA A 471 3.14 15.52 32.38
CA ALA A 471 2.75 15.43 30.98
C ALA A 471 1.23 15.25 30.84
N PRO A 472 0.56 16.04 30.02
CA PRO A 472 -0.86 15.86 29.70
C PRO A 472 -1.11 14.71 28.75
N ILE A 473 -2.30 14.12 28.81
CA ILE A 473 -2.77 13.14 27.82
C ILE A 473 -3.32 13.90 26.60
N LEU A 474 -2.75 13.63 25.43
CA LEU A 474 -3.17 14.24 24.16
C LEU A 474 -4.58 13.82 23.75
N GLY A 475 -4.91 12.54 23.87
CA GLY A 475 -6.19 12.01 23.46
C GLY A 475 -6.53 10.67 24.08
N VAL A 476 -7.81 10.32 23.98
CA VAL A 476 -8.37 9.05 24.46
C VAL A 476 -8.92 8.28 23.27
N ALA A 477 -8.48 7.04 23.15
CA ALA A 477 -8.99 6.10 22.15
C ALA A 477 -9.72 4.96 22.86
N VAL A 478 -10.89 4.60 22.36
CA VAL A 478 -11.75 3.59 22.96
C VAL A 478 -12.08 2.53 21.92
N ASP A 479 -11.87 1.25 22.27
CA ASP A 479 -12.38 0.15 21.46
C ASP A 479 -13.90 0.04 21.68
N THR A 480 -14.64 0.04 20.59
CA THR A 480 -16.10 -0.12 20.55
C THR A 480 -16.48 -1.48 19.98
N GLY A 481 -15.51 -2.39 19.89
CA GLY A 481 -15.68 -3.75 19.41
C GLY A 481 -16.49 -4.60 20.37
N GLY A 482 -16.99 -5.71 19.87
CA GLY A 482 -17.77 -6.70 20.61
C GLY A 482 -18.55 -7.55 19.63
N SER A 483 -18.86 -8.80 19.99
CA SER A 483 -19.70 -9.66 19.17
C SER A 483 -21.18 -9.27 19.32
N ASP A 484 -21.86 -9.10 18.18
CA ASP A 484 -23.31 -8.93 18.08
C ASP A 484 -23.93 -7.80 18.95
N LYS A 485 -24.87 -8.14 19.82
CA LYS A 485 -25.60 -7.17 20.66
C LYS A 485 -24.72 -6.33 21.58
N GLN A 486 -23.60 -6.87 22.05
CA GLN A 486 -22.66 -6.15 22.91
C GLN A 486 -21.89 -5.09 22.11
N GLY A 487 -21.54 -5.38 20.87
CA GLY A 487 -20.88 -4.39 19.98
C GLY A 487 -21.77 -3.19 19.67
N ASP A 488 -23.08 -3.38 19.56
CA ASP A 488 -24.02 -2.27 19.37
C ASP A 488 -24.13 -1.43 20.63
N GLN A 489 -24.18 -2.04 21.84
CA GLN A 489 -24.22 -1.34 23.11
C GLN A 489 -22.93 -0.55 23.39
N ALA A 490 -21.76 -1.14 23.11
CA ALA A 490 -20.47 -0.45 23.19
C ALA A 490 -20.42 0.76 22.25
N THR A 491 -20.94 0.62 21.03
CA THR A 491 -20.99 1.70 20.05
C THR A 491 -21.89 2.86 20.55
N GLU A 492 -23.03 2.57 21.14
CA GLU A 492 -23.94 3.60 21.71
C GLU A 492 -23.33 4.25 22.95
N GLY A 493 -22.66 3.50 23.83
CA GLY A 493 -21.90 4.05 24.95
C GLY A 493 -20.76 4.97 24.50
N ALA A 494 -20.02 4.56 23.46
CA ALA A 494 -18.95 5.37 22.89
C ALA A 494 -19.46 6.67 22.23
N LYS A 495 -20.62 6.65 21.58
CA LYS A 495 -21.29 7.85 21.07
C LYS A 495 -21.68 8.81 22.21
N PHE A 496 -22.18 8.24 23.30
CA PHE A 496 -22.54 9.01 24.51
C PHE A 496 -21.29 9.66 25.13
N PHE A 497 -20.20 8.89 25.28
CA PHE A 497 -18.90 9.42 25.76
C PHE A 497 -18.40 10.55 24.85
N PHE A 498 -18.41 10.34 23.53
CA PHE A 498 -18.02 11.38 22.56
C PHE A 498 -18.82 12.66 22.76
N ALA A 499 -20.15 12.55 22.83
CA ALA A 499 -21.04 13.71 23.01
C ALA A 499 -20.80 14.41 24.36
N ALA A 500 -20.60 13.66 25.44
CA ALA A 500 -20.31 14.20 26.77
C ALA A 500 -18.95 14.93 26.80
N ALA A 501 -17.91 14.34 26.21
CA ALA A 501 -16.60 14.97 26.16
C ALA A 501 -16.61 16.28 25.33
N VAL A 502 -17.28 16.28 24.18
CA VAL A 502 -17.42 17.50 23.35
C VAL A 502 -18.22 18.58 24.07
N ALA A 503 -19.26 18.20 24.82
CA ALA A 503 -20.03 19.13 25.65
C ALA A 503 -19.19 19.80 26.74
N LEU A 504 -18.17 19.13 27.26
CA LEU A 504 -17.19 19.67 28.22
C LEU A 504 -16.06 20.46 27.55
N GLY A 505 -16.14 20.69 26.23
CA GLY A 505 -15.14 21.46 25.50
C GLY A 505 -13.93 20.65 24.99
N VAL A 506 -13.94 19.33 25.14
CA VAL A 506 -12.89 18.47 24.56
C VAL A 506 -12.98 18.53 23.04
N HIS A 507 -11.88 18.90 22.40
CA HIS A 507 -11.84 18.95 20.94
C HIS A 507 -12.00 17.54 20.33
N GLU A 508 -12.90 17.37 19.35
CA GLU A 508 -13.27 16.09 18.74
C GLU A 508 -12.07 15.26 18.21
N ARG A 509 -10.98 15.92 17.81
CA ARG A 509 -9.75 15.25 17.37
C ARG A 509 -9.03 14.51 18.48
N ARG A 510 -9.25 14.86 19.76
CA ARG A 510 -8.69 14.16 20.93
C ARG A 510 -9.42 12.85 21.23
N ILE A 511 -10.54 12.55 20.55
CA ILE A 511 -11.35 11.36 20.78
C ILE A 511 -11.22 10.45 19.57
N THR A 512 -10.87 9.19 19.80
CA THR A 512 -10.78 8.16 18.76
C THR A 512 -11.68 6.98 19.13
N LEU A 513 -12.70 6.71 18.33
CA LEU A 513 -13.52 5.53 18.50
C LEU A 513 -13.07 4.48 17.50
N LEU A 514 -12.64 3.32 17.99
CA LEU A 514 -12.11 2.22 17.20
C LEU A 514 -13.10 1.05 17.19
N LYS A 515 -13.19 0.35 16.07
CA LYS A 515 -13.88 -0.94 15.98
C LYS A 515 -13.00 -1.88 15.16
N GLY A 516 -12.61 -3.01 15.73
CA GLY A 516 -11.75 -3.97 15.06
C GLY A 516 -12.33 -4.43 13.72
N GLY A 517 -11.56 -4.28 12.63
CA GLY A 517 -11.93 -4.75 11.30
C GLY A 517 -11.50 -6.20 11.08
N SER A 518 -12.43 -7.04 10.63
CA SER A 518 -12.19 -8.46 10.33
C SER A 518 -11.65 -8.73 8.92
N LYS A 519 -11.69 -7.73 8.01
CA LYS A 519 -11.25 -7.90 6.62
C LYS A 519 -9.73 -7.77 6.53
N VAL A 520 -9.04 -8.89 6.33
CA VAL A 520 -7.57 -8.97 6.20
C VAL A 520 -7.04 -8.12 5.02
N THR A 521 -7.83 -8.01 3.96
CA THR A 521 -7.50 -7.28 2.71
C THR A 521 -7.68 -5.77 2.81
N ALA A 522 -8.35 -5.26 3.86
CA ALA A 522 -8.60 -3.84 4.00
C ALA A 522 -7.28 -3.03 4.12
N ALA A 523 -7.32 -1.75 3.77
CA ALA A 523 -6.24 -0.82 4.06
C ALA A 523 -5.92 -0.81 5.56
N LEU A 524 -4.67 -0.53 5.92
CA LEU A 524 -4.20 -0.57 7.32
C LEU A 524 -5.05 0.30 8.25
N MET A 525 -5.38 1.53 7.80
CA MET A 525 -6.30 2.45 8.47
C MET A 525 -7.21 3.13 7.43
N PRO A 526 -8.39 2.57 7.15
CA PRO A 526 -9.36 3.20 6.27
C PRO A 526 -9.86 4.55 6.82
N PRO A 527 -10.37 5.45 5.96
CA PRO A 527 -11.00 6.68 6.43
C PRO A 527 -12.14 6.42 7.41
N GLY A 528 -12.18 7.22 8.49
CA GLY A 528 -13.22 7.09 9.52
C GLY A 528 -14.62 7.34 8.95
N GLN A 529 -15.56 6.48 9.32
CA GLN A 529 -16.96 6.55 8.91
C GLN A 529 -17.78 7.27 9.99
N PHE A 530 -18.80 8.03 9.58
CA PHE A 530 -19.73 8.59 10.56
C PHE A 530 -20.60 7.48 11.15
N ALA A 531 -20.69 7.46 12.47
CA ALA A 531 -21.46 6.44 13.19
C ALA A 531 -22.97 6.48 12.88
N ASP A 532 -23.50 7.63 12.46
CA ASP A 532 -24.91 7.83 12.11
C ASP A 532 -25.04 8.09 10.61
N GLN A 533 -25.37 7.05 9.83
CA GLN A 533 -25.58 7.17 8.38
C GLN A 533 -26.99 7.62 7.96
N LYS A 534 -27.91 7.87 8.88
CA LYS A 534 -29.32 8.21 8.57
C LYS A 534 -29.77 9.53 9.19
N ILE A 535 -29.31 10.65 8.66
CA ILE A 535 -30.04 11.92 8.83
C ILE A 535 -30.19 12.58 7.46
N LYS A 536 -31.37 12.40 6.86
CA LYS A 536 -31.85 13.20 5.74
C LYS A 536 -32.28 14.56 6.27
N GLY A 537 -31.62 15.63 5.83
CA GLY A 537 -32.10 17.01 5.92
C GLY A 537 -31.88 17.68 7.30
N GLY A 538 -31.06 18.72 7.34
CA GLY A 538 -30.88 19.59 8.50
C GLY A 538 -29.43 19.64 8.97
N ALA A 539 -29.05 20.71 9.63
CA ALA A 539 -27.71 21.09 10.06
C ALA A 539 -26.80 19.92 10.41
N LYS A 540 -25.60 19.90 9.81
CA LYS A 540 -24.52 18.93 10.12
C LYS A 540 -24.26 18.92 11.63
N ARG A 541 -24.95 18.07 12.37
CA ARG A 541 -24.57 17.74 13.74
C ARG A 541 -23.18 17.09 13.65
N ARG A 542 -22.25 17.52 14.48
CA ARG A 542 -20.94 16.90 14.67
C ARG A 542 -21.18 15.49 15.18
N SER A 543 -21.20 14.51 14.28
CA SER A 543 -21.38 13.10 14.65
C SER A 543 -20.03 12.45 14.88
N ALA A 544 -19.99 11.50 15.83
CA ALA A 544 -18.82 10.70 16.13
C ALA A 544 -18.34 9.95 14.89
N ARG A 545 -17.01 9.91 14.69
CA ARG A 545 -16.39 9.08 13.65
C ARG A 545 -15.89 7.78 14.25
N LEU A 546 -16.27 6.67 13.61
CA LEU A 546 -15.78 5.34 13.92
C LEU A 546 -14.67 4.97 12.95
N TRP A 547 -13.53 4.52 13.47
CA TRP A 547 -12.38 4.08 12.71
C TRP A 547 -12.31 2.55 12.75
N ILE A 548 -12.15 1.92 11.58
CA ILE A 548 -12.16 0.46 11.44
C ILE A 548 -10.79 0.01 10.93
N PRO A 549 -9.77 -0.09 11.83
CA PRO A 549 -8.43 -0.50 11.45
C PRO A 549 -8.38 -1.98 11.03
N ASN A 550 -7.43 -2.33 10.17
CA ASN A 550 -7.10 -3.72 9.86
C ASN A 550 -6.30 -4.33 11.01
N VAL A 551 -7.01 -4.94 11.96
CA VAL A 551 -6.40 -5.48 13.20
C VAL A 551 -5.37 -6.56 12.88
N HIS A 552 -5.59 -7.40 11.86
CA HIS A 552 -4.64 -8.45 11.47
C HIS A 552 -3.28 -7.86 11.06
N LYS A 553 -3.27 -6.88 10.17
CA LYS A 553 -2.04 -6.23 9.73
C LYS A 553 -1.34 -5.46 10.86
N ILE A 554 -2.12 -4.85 11.77
CA ILE A 554 -1.56 -4.13 12.91
C ILE A 554 -0.94 -5.10 13.91
N LYS A 555 -1.56 -6.26 14.17
CA LYS A 555 -0.98 -7.32 15.01
C LYS A 555 0.37 -7.80 14.47
N ASN A 556 0.50 -7.96 13.15
CA ASN A 556 1.79 -8.27 12.54
C ASN A 556 2.85 -7.19 12.80
N ILE A 557 2.44 -5.91 12.77
CA ILE A 557 3.35 -4.79 13.09
C ILE A 557 3.78 -4.83 14.56
N ILE A 558 2.85 -5.05 15.50
CA ILE A 558 3.16 -5.10 16.94
C ILE A 558 4.04 -6.30 17.27
N ASP A 559 3.78 -7.48 16.70
CA ASP A 559 4.63 -8.67 16.85
C ASP A 559 6.07 -8.39 16.42
N ALA A 560 6.26 -7.85 15.23
CA ALA A 560 7.58 -7.46 14.72
C ALA A 560 8.28 -6.43 15.63
N ARG A 561 7.54 -5.46 16.17
CA ARG A 561 8.08 -4.43 17.07
C ARG A 561 8.46 -4.99 18.44
N LEU A 562 7.71 -5.94 18.96
CA LEU A 562 8.03 -6.63 20.21
C LEU A 562 9.26 -7.54 20.11
N ARG A 563 9.65 -7.96 18.90
CA ARG A 563 10.87 -8.75 18.66
C ARG A 563 12.14 -7.91 18.53
N ARG A 564 12.00 -6.58 18.42
CA ARG A 564 13.16 -5.68 18.37
C ARG A 564 13.94 -5.70 19.67
N THR A 565 15.25 -5.73 19.57
CA THR A 565 16.18 -5.74 20.73
C THR A 565 16.91 -4.42 20.90
N VAL A 566 16.88 -3.54 19.90
CA VAL A 566 17.56 -2.24 19.90
C VAL A 566 16.53 -1.12 20.05
N PRO A 567 16.65 -0.23 21.08
CA PRO A 567 15.83 0.96 21.23
C PRO A 567 15.91 1.88 20.00
N GLY A 568 14.82 2.59 19.72
CA GLY A 568 14.71 3.50 18.60
C GLY A 568 13.37 3.37 17.85
N PRO A 569 13.28 3.86 16.61
CA PRO A 569 12.04 3.83 15.85
C PRO A 569 11.37 2.47 15.82
N GLY A 570 10.13 2.39 16.32
CA GLY A 570 9.37 1.15 16.39
C GLY A 570 9.66 0.24 17.59
N TYR A 571 10.61 0.55 18.48
CA TYR A 571 10.83 -0.20 19.72
C TYR A 571 9.67 0.04 20.72
N ILE A 572 9.38 -0.96 21.56
CA ILE A 572 8.38 -0.86 22.63
C ILE A 572 9.09 -1.04 23.96
N HIS A 573 9.12 0.05 24.73
CA HIS A 573 9.73 0.15 26.07
C HIS A 573 8.75 -0.32 27.14
N LEU A 574 9.25 -1.11 28.09
CA LEU A 574 8.47 -1.66 29.20
C LEU A 574 9.03 -1.17 30.53
N PRO A 575 8.18 -0.68 31.49
CA PRO A 575 8.63 -0.22 32.79
C PRO A 575 9.20 -1.36 33.64
N GLY A 576 10.14 -1.02 34.53
CA GLY A 576 10.86 -2.00 35.34
C GLY A 576 9.96 -2.81 36.27
N ASP A 577 8.91 -2.22 36.78
CA ASP A 577 7.91 -2.81 37.69
C ASP A 577 6.66 -3.35 36.98
N LEU A 578 6.70 -3.52 35.65
CA LEU A 578 5.58 -4.13 34.91
C LEU A 578 5.29 -5.52 35.49
N SER A 579 4.05 -5.73 35.91
CA SER A 579 3.66 -6.99 36.54
C SER A 579 3.83 -8.16 35.55
N PRO A 580 4.15 -9.37 36.04
CA PRO A 580 4.22 -10.57 35.22
C PRO A 580 2.92 -10.84 34.44
N ASP A 581 1.76 -10.55 35.03
CA ASP A 581 0.46 -10.74 34.38
C ASP A 581 0.32 -9.87 33.12
N TYR A 582 0.75 -8.61 33.18
CA TYR A 582 0.71 -7.72 32.01
C TYR A 582 1.73 -8.13 30.92
N VAL A 583 2.91 -8.66 31.34
CA VAL A 583 3.86 -9.23 30.37
C VAL A 583 3.26 -10.43 29.66
N GLU A 584 2.54 -11.29 30.40
CA GLU A 584 1.85 -12.43 29.82
C GLU A 584 0.68 -12.04 28.91
N GLU A 585 -0.05 -10.96 29.24
CA GLU A 585 -1.08 -10.39 28.35
C GLU A 585 -0.47 -9.87 27.04
N ILE A 586 0.74 -9.29 27.05
CA ILE A 586 1.45 -8.88 25.83
C ILE A 586 1.80 -10.08 24.94
N ALA A 587 2.12 -11.25 25.53
CA ALA A 587 2.43 -12.48 24.82
C ALA A 587 1.21 -13.40 24.60
N ALA A 588 -0.02 -12.87 24.72
CA ALA A 588 -1.23 -13.67 24.79
C ALA A 588 -1.73 -14.20 23.44
N GLU A 589 -1.17 -13.76 22.32
CA GLU A 589 -1.59 -14.21 21.00
C GLU A 589 -0.42 -14.72 20.16
N GLU A 590 -0.73 -15.58 19.20
CA GLU A 590 0.25 -16.12 18.24
C GLU A 590 -0.34 -16.21 16.83
N LEU A 591 0.53 -16.15 15.82
CA LEU A 591 0.14 -16.32 14.42
C LEU A 591 0.26 -17.79 14.03
N VAL A 592 -0.87 -18.47 13.76
CA VAL A 592 -0.94 -19.88 13.34
C VAL A 592 -1.68 -19.94 12.01
N ASP A 593 -1.07 -20.52 10.99
CA ASP A 593 -1.64 -20.64 9.64
C ASP A 593 -2.19 -19.32 9.09
N GLY A 594 -1.43 -18.23 9.28
CA GLY A 594 -1.81 -16.90 8.82
C GLY A 594 -2.97 -16.25 9.59
N LYS A 595 -3.38 -16.81 10.73
CA LYS A 595 -4.44 -16.27 11.59
C LYS A 595 -3.96 -16.08 13.01
N TRP A 596 -4.28 -14.92 13.60
CA TRP A 596 -4.02 -14.67 15.00
C TRP A 596 -4.95 -15.48 15.89
N LYS A 597 -4.37 -16.26 16.80
CA LYS A 597 -5.08 -17.10 17.78
C LYS A 597 -4.69 -16.71 19.20
N LYS A 598 -5.69 -16.61 20.09
CA LYS A 598 -5.44 -16.39 21.51
C LYS A 598 -4.83 -17.65 22.15
N ARG A 599 -3.76 -17.47 22.87
CA ARG A 599 -3.12 -18.49 23.74
C ARG A 599 -3.63 -18.40 25.18
N ARG A 600 -4.13 -17.21 25.57
CA ARG A 600 -4.58 -16.89 26.92
C ARG A 600 -5.93 -16.17 26.88
N THR A 601 -6.70 -16.29 27.94
CA THR A 601 -8.01 -15.63 28.06
C THR A 601 -7.86 -14.10 28.11
N ARG A 602 -6.89 -13.60 28.91
CA ARG A 602 -6.59 -12.18 29.05
C ARG A 602 -5.53 -11.76 28.05
N ASN A 603 -5.82 -10.73 27.26
CA ASN A 603 -4.93 -10.16 26.25
C ASN A 603 -5.08 -8.62 26.15
N GLU A 604 -5.65 -7.99 27.13
CA GLU A 604 -6.02 -6.58 27.07
C GLU A 604 -4.80 -5.66 26.84
N THR A 605 -3.63 -6.00 27.42
CA THR A 605 -2.39 -5.21 27.20
C THR A 605 -1.89 -5.34 25.76
N TRP A 606 -2.02 -6.54 25.14
CA TRP A 606 -1.75 -6.69 23.72
C TRP A 606 -2.71 -5.83 22.87
N ASP A 607 -4.01 -5.89 23.15
CA ASP A 607 -5.01 -5.12 22.42
C ASP A 607 -4.79 -3.61 22.57
N HIS A 608 -4.34 -3.13 23.75
CA HIS A 608 -3.93 -1.72 23.93
C HIS A 608 -2.78 -1.31 23.01
N LEU A 609 -1.75 -2.15 22.82
CA LEU A 609 -0.66 -1.88 21.89
C LEU A 609 -1.17 -1.84 20.45
N VAL A 610 -2.06 -2.77 20.06
CA VAL A 610 -2.68 -2.85 18.73
C VAL A 610 -3.51 -1.60 18.44
N TYR A 611 -4.40 -1.21 19.35
CA TYR A 611 -5.24 -0.03 19.18
C TYR A 611 -4.47 1.27 19.34
N GLY A 612 -3.40 1.28 20.13
CA GLY A 612 -2.46 2.38 20.21
C GLY A 612 -1.79 2.66 18.87
N GLU A 613 -1.29 1.61 18.21
CA GLU A 613 -0.74 1.69 16.85
C GLU A 613 -1.81 2.15 15.85
N ALA A 614 -3.02 1.60 15.92
CA ALA A 614 -4.14 2.03 15.10
C ALA A 614 -4.43 3.53 15.27
N THR A 615 -4.42 4.03 16.49
CA THR A 615 -4.64 5.45 16.80
C THR A 615 -3.56 6.33 16.16
N MET A 616 -2.29 5.93 16.25
CA MET A 616 -1.17 6.66 15.64
C MET A 616 -1.21 6.66 14.11
N LEU A 617 -1.82 5.65 13.49
CA LEU A 617 -2.01 5.57 12.03
C LEU A 617 -3.18 6.42 11.53
N ARG A 618 -4.03 6.92 12.40
CA ARG A 618 -5.17 7.76 12.05
C ARG A 618 -4.70 9.06 11.36
N PRO A 619 -5.35 9.51 10.26
CA PRO A 619 -5.07 10.81 9.66
C PRO A 619 -5.15 11.94 10.69
N GLY A 620 -4.13 12.79 10.73
CA GLY A 620 -3.99 13.86 11.76
C GLY A 620 -3.07 13.48 12.91
N TYR A 621 -3.02 12.19 13.34
CA TYR A 621 -1.99 11.68 14.25
C TYR A 621 -0.76 11.19 13.47
N ALA A 622 -0.96 10.44 12.40
CA ALA A 622 0.13 9.97 11.54
C ALA A 622 1.01 11.10 10.99
N GLN A 623 0.42 12.25 10.68
CA GLN A 623 1.14 13.44 10.22
C GLN A 623 1.84 14.20 11.34
N SER A 624 1.40 14.07 12.58
CA SER A 624 1.97 14.81 13.73
C SER A 624 3.36 14.34 14.11
N HIS A 625 3.75 13.09 13.82
CA HIS A 625 5.11 12.62 14.11
C HIS A 625 6.17 13.16 13.13
N VAL A 626 5.77 13.60 11.94
CA VAL A 626 6.65 14.30 10.98
C VAL A 626 6.68 15.82 11.26
N HIS A 627 5.55 16.38 11.72
CA HIS A 627 5.36 17.82 11.96
C HIS A 627 4.82 18.12 13.35
N MET A 628 5.33 17.48 14.39
CA MET A 628 4.84 17.60 15.78
C MET A 628 4.77 19.04 16.34
N ARG A 629 5.43 20.00 15.71
CA ARG A 629 5.47 21.40 16.19
C ARG A 629 4.15 22.17 16.05
N TRP A 630 3.23 21.78 15.17
CA TRP A 630 2.10 22.64 14.78
C TRP A 630 0.74 22.23 15.32
N VAL A 631 0.47 20.93 15.46
CA VAL A 631 -0.91 20.42 15.69
C VAL A 631 -1.24 20.27 17.18
N TRP A 632 -0.24 20.05 18.05
CA TRP A 632 -0.46 19.64 19.44
C TRP A 632 0.24 20.52 20.48
N ARG A 633 0.43 21.82 20.18
CA ARG A 633 0.90 22.79 21.18
C ARG A 633 0.05 22.69 22.45
N GLY A 634 0.65 22.45 23.60
CA GLY A 634 -0.04 22.28 24.88
C GLY A 634 -0.25 20.83 25.32
N PHE A 635 -0.04 19.84 24.44
CA PHE A 635 -0.13 18.41 24.79
C PHE A 635 1.19 17.66 24.60
N SER A 636 2.27 18.36 24.27
CA SER A 636 3.60 17.76 24.17
C SER A 636 4.17 17.49 25.58
N VAL A 637 4.93 16.40 25.69
CA VAL A 637 5.74 16.10 26.87
C VAL A 637 6.95 17.03 26.86
N ILE A 638 6.98 17.95 27.81
CA ILE A 638 8.06 18.95 27.95
C ILE A 638 8.81 18.67 29.24
N TRP A 639 10.08 18.32 29.11
CA TRP A 639 10.98 18.14 30.23
C TRP A 639 11.57 19.50 30.65
N PRO A 640 11.72 19.79 31.96
CA PRO A 640 12.47 20.94 32.43
C PRO A 640 13.92 20.86 31.93
N LYS A 641 14.50 21.98 31.55
CA LYS A 641 15.92 22.05 31.21
C LYS A 641 16.78 21.72 32.45
N ALA A 642 17.81 20.91 32.26
CA ALA A 642 18.82 20.75 33.29
C ALA A 642 19.56 22.09 33.51
N ALA A 643 19.88 22.42 34.75
CA ALA A 643 20.64 23.65 35.06
C ALA A 643 22.01 23.57 34.37
N GLY A 644 22.27 24.45 33.36
CA GLY A 644 23.51 24.49 32.61
C GLY A 644 23.44 23.92 31.18
N GLU A 645 22.31 23.38 30.73
CA GLU A 645 22.14 23.04 29.31
C GLU A 645 22.06 24.33 28.47
N PRO A 646 22.90 24.47 27.42
CA PRO A 646 22.82 25.61 26.51
C PRO A 646 21.42 25.62 25.87
N GLU A 647 20.92 26.82 25.56
CA GLU A 647 19.73 26.92 24.72
C GLU A 647 19.99 26.11 23.49
N PRO A 648 19.08 25.18 23.07
CA PRO A 648 19.17 24.62 21.73
C PRO A 648 19.16 25.84 20.82
N GLU A 649 20.23 26.00 20.04
CA GLU A 649 20.20 26.93 18.92
C GLU A 649 18.86 26.72 18.23
N PRO A 650 18.11 27.79 17.93
CA PRO A 650 16.88 27.66 17.17
C PRO A 650 17.33 26.88 15.92
N ALA A 651 16.98 25.58 15.89
CA ALA A 651 17.28 24.74 14.74
C ALA A 651 16.87 25.61 13.57
N GLU A 652 17.83 26.04 12.78
CA GLU A 652 17.61 26.85 11.59
C GLU A 652 16.41 26.21 10.94
N LEU A 653 15.33 26.92 10.86
CA LEU A 653 14.12 26.54 10.18
C LEU A 653 14.64 26.12 8.81
N GLY A 654 14.75 24.80 8.64
CA GLY A 654 15.45 24.19 7.55
C GLY A 654 15.15 24.93 6.28
N ALA A 655 16.18 25.06 5.46
CA ALA A 655 16.22 25.78 4.22
C ALA A 655 14.80 25.96 3.67
N GLU A 656 14.40 27.20 3.49
CA GLU A 656 13.18 27.58 2.80
C GLU A 656 12.98 26.57 1.68
N VAL A 657 11.92 25.78 1.79
CA VAL A 657 11.41 25.08 0.61
C VAL A 657 11.25 26.21 -0.40
N PRO A 658 11.99 26.24 -1.51
CA PRO A 658 11.88 27.33 -2.46
C PRO A 658 10.39 27.43 -2.76
N GLU A 659 9.81 28.59 -2.50
CA GLU A 659 8.44 28.89 -2.92
C GLU A 659 8.39 28.52 -4.40
N PRO A 660 7.39 27.73 -4.81
CA PRO A 660 7.24 27.41 -6.22
C PRO A 660 7.19 28.73 -6.97
N ASN A 661 8.13 28.91 -7.90
CA ASN A 661 8.29 30.12 -8.69
C ASN A 661 6.92 30.48 -9.28
N THR A 662 6.30 31.52 -8.72
CA THR A 662 4.95 31.96 -9.10
C THR A 662 4.90 32.51 -10.54
N GLN A 663 6.02 32.53 -11.25
CA GLN A 663 6.09 32.95 -12.65
C GLN A 663 5.67 31.85 -13.64
N ASP A 664 5.62 30.57 -13.24
CA ASP A 664 5.20 29.45 -14.10
C ASP A 664 3.79 28.91 -13.81
N ALA A 665 3.02 29.53 -12.95
CA ALA A 665 1.62 29.16 -12.73
C ALA A 665 0.77 29.66 -13.91
N PRO A 666 0.02 28.79 -14.59
CA PRO A 666 -0.94 29.25 -15.60
C PRO A 666 -1.95 30.20 -14.94
N PRO A 667 -2.37 31.27 -15.63
CA PRO A 667 -3.27 32.26 -15.06
C PRO A 667 -4.57 31.58 -14.60
N PRO A 668 -5.16 31.99 -13.47
CA PRO A 668 -6.38 31.41 -12.97
C PRO A 668 -7.48 31.52 -14.04
N PRO A 669 -8.32 30.48 -14.22
CA PRO A 669 -9.40 30.53 -15.19
C PRO A 669 -10.32 31.70 -14.87
N ALA A 670 -10.64 32.51 -15.88
CA ALA A 670 -11.54 33.65 -15.78
C ALA A 670 -12.88 33.23 -15.13
N PRO A 671 -13.45 34.05 -14.24
CA PRO A 671 -14.67 33.70 -13.54
C PRO A 671 -15.79 33.48 -14.57
N SER A 672 -16.33 32.26 -14.57
CA SER A 672 -17.46 31.89 -15.41
C SER A 672 -18.64 32.81 -15.08
N ARG A 673 -19.08 33.61 -16.02
CA ARG A 673 -20.32 34.41 -15.93
C ARG A 673 -21.47 33.45 -15.64
N ARG A 674 -21.97 33.47 -14.40
CA ARG A 674 -23.22 32.82 -14.02
C ARG A 674 -24.34 33.35 -14.97
N ARG A 675 -24.76 32.52 -15.89
CA ARG A 675 -26.02 32.76 -16.64
C ARG A 675 -27.14 32.81 -15.61
N ARG A 676 -27.72 34.02 -15.45
CA ARG A 676 -29.00 34.22 -14.74
C ARG A 676 -30.02 33.32 -15.44
N LYS A 677 -30.57 32.34 -14.74
CA LYS A 677 -31.78 31.64 -15.18
C LYS A 677 -32.89 32.64 -15.20
N ALA A 678 -33.41 32.95 -16.40
CA ALA A 678 -34.63 33.70 -16.58
C ALA A 678 -35.79 32.91 -15.95
N SER A 679 -36.49 33.52 -15.02
CA SER A 679 -37.71 33.00 -14.45
C SER A 679 -38.79 33.03 -15.50
N VAL A 680 -39.18 31.87 -16.01
CA VAL A 680 -40.39 31.76 -16.84
C VAL A 680 -41.58 31.79 -15.89
N ARG A 681 -42.32 32.93 -15.91
CA ARG A 681 -43.65 33.07 -15.34
C ARG A 681 -44.57 32.08 -16.07
N ARG A 682 -45.06 31.07 -15.35
CA ARG A 682 -46.24 30.30 -15.80
C ARG A 682 -47.49 31.15 -15.68
N SER A 683 -48.05 31.53 -16.82
CA SER A 683 -49.44 32.01 -16.91
C SER A 683 -50.39 30.81 -16.77
N LYS A 684 -51.36 30.95 -15.87
CA LYS A 684 -52.54 30.07 -15.76
C LYS A 684 -53.50 30.41 -16.91
N GLY A 685 -54.06 29.41 -17.53
CA GLY A 685 -55.19 29.50 -18.47
C GLY A 685 -55.41 28.16 -19.15
N TRP A 686 -56.28 27.45 -18.78
CA TRP A 686 -57.77 27.23 -18.92
C TRP A 686 -58.04 26.05 -19.88
N MET A 687 -58.75 25.09 -19.34
CA MET A 687 -59.80 24.20 -19.89
C MET A 687 -59.53 23.35 -21.14
N GLY A 688 -59.89 22.10 -21.01
CA GLY A 688 -60.83 21.41 -21.85
C GLY A 688 -60.70 19.88 -21.81
N ARG A 689 -61.68 19.26 -21.21
CA ARG A 689 -62.13 17.87 -21.30
C ARG A 689 -61.99 17.30 -22.72
N LEU A 690 -61.68 16.01 -22.86
CA LEU A 690 -62.56 14.91 -23.31
C LEU A 690 -61.75 13.68 -23.69
N ASN A 691 -62.27 12.58 -23.18
CA ASN A 691 -62.09 11.15 -23.47
C ASN A 691 -60.80 10.46 -23.05
#